data_5a19949163548bd79ded467075cf4f4a
#
_entry.id   5a19949163548bd79ded467075cf4f4a
#
_cell.length_a   1.000
_cell.length_b   1.000
_cell.length_c   1.000
_cell.angle_alpha   90.00
_cell.angle_beta   90.00
_cell.angle_gamma   90.00
#
_symmetry.space_group_name_H-M   'P 1'
#
loop_
_entity.id
_entity.type
_entity.pdbx_description
1 polymer ?
#
loop_
_entity_poly.entity_id
_entity_poly.type
_entity_poly.pdbx_seq_one_letter_code
_entity_poly.pdbx_strand_id
1 'polypeptide(L)'
;MEKKPFYITTPIYYPSGNPHIGHCYTTVACDSIARYRRMQGYDVMFLTGTDEHGLKIEQKAAEKGVTPKEYVDEVVKTFKKLWSYMNISYDRYIRTTDDYHIETVQKIFKALYDKGYIYKGEYKGKYCTPCESFWTESQLDENGCCPECHREVTEAKEEAYFFKMSPFAERIEKLLTETDYLQPKTRATELVNNFIKPGLEDLCVSRTTFKWGIPVTFDDKHVVYVWIDALSNYISALGFWNEQYNDFDKFWPADVHMVAKDIMRFHAIIWPAMLMALDLPLPKHLAVHGWITFNGQKMSKSLGNVVDPFILGERYGADAIRYHILREMALGADSSFSNEIMINRINSDLANGLGNLVSRTVAMVDKYFGGTLPADREAGDFDAELIAEAEELRAKVDEFMDKTQINNALAEIFKVVSRANKYIDETAPWVLGKDESKKARLATVLYNLLETIRIVSTLLSNFMPTTMPKVWEQIGAAESDITYENAGKFGVLPADVTVHRGEIIFPRIDVDKEIEELNKIIGSNAEPEKKADDGFEPAPIADEITIDDFAKVDLRVALVKDCEKVKKSKKLLCLQLDDGFGGRQVVSGIAAWYKPEDLIGKKVVIVANLKPVKLCGVESNGMICAADTPDGAASVIFPDQDLPCGAKLR
;
A
#
# COMPACT_ATOMS: atom_id res chain seq x y z
N MET A 1 18.65 4.45 32.70
CA MET A 1 17.22 4.09 32.74
C MET A 1 17.00 2.94 31.78
N GLU A 2 16.21 1.96 32.15
CA GLU A 2 15.82 0.86 31.24
C GLU A 2 14.99 1.45 30.10
N LYS A 3 15.31 1.05 28.84
CA LYS A 3 14.60 1.55 27.68
C LYS A 3 13.18 0.97 27.65
N LYS A 4 12.19 1.79 27.31
CA LYS A 4 10.81 1.34 27.15
C LYS A 4 10.70 0.40 25.95
N PRO A 5 10.13 -0.80 26.07
CA PRO A 5 9.96 -1.73 24.97
C PRO A 5 8.92 -1.20 23.97
N PHE A 6 9.13 -1.55 22.71
CA PHE A 6 8.19 -1.29 21.61
C PHE A 6 8.25 -2.45 20.60
N TYR A 7 7.12 -3.10 20.36
CA TYR A 7 7.01 -4.23 19.46
C TYR A 7 6.13 -3.90 18.25
N ILE A 8 6.72 -3.96 17.06
CA ILE A 8 6.04 -3.74 15.79
C ILE A 8 6.23 -4.92 14.84
N THR A 9 5.18 -5.27 14.10
CA THR A 9 5.22 -6.38 13.16
C THR A 9 4.63 -6.03 11.81
N THR A 10 5.21 -6.60 10.74
CA THR A 10 4.49 -6.80 9.47
C THR A 10 3.60 -8.04 9.57
N PRO A 11 2.70 -8.32 8.60
CA PRO A 11 2.25 -9.68 8.39
C PRO A 11 3.43 -10.55 7.94
N ILE A 12 3.33 -11.85 8.11
CA ILE A 12 4.25 -12.77 7.44
C ILE A 12 3.78 -12.98 5.99
N TYR A 13 4.72 -12.96 5.05
CA TYR A 13 4.41 -12.94 3.62
C TYR A 13 4.32 -14.34 3.05
N TYR A 14 3.30 -14.58 2.21
CA TYR A 14 3.10 -15.87 1.56
C TYR A 14 4.07 -16.02 0.37
N PRO A 15 5.06 -16.95 0.41
CA PRO A 15 6.13 -17.04 -0.57
C PRO A 15 5.72 -17.81 -1.83
N SER A 16 4.56 -17.49 -2.40
CA SER A 16 4.08 -18.11 -3.66
C SER A 16 4.77 -17.57 -4.91
N GLY A 17 5.70 -16.63 -4.76
CA GLY A 17 6.50 -16.03 -5.81
C GLY A 17 7.33 -14.85 -5.29
N ASN A 18 8.07 -14.16 -6.19
CA ASN A 18 8.92 -13.04 -5.82
C ASN A 18 8.14 -11.91 -5.15
N PRO A 19 8.75 -11.19 -4.19
CA PRO A 19 8.13 -10.02 -3.57
C PRO A 19 7.95 -8.89 -4.61
N HIS A 20 6.98 -8.01 -4.34
CA HIS A 20 6.65 -6.87 -5.18
C HIS A 20 6.47 -5.60 -4.33
N ILE A 21 6.18 -4.46 -4.97
CA ILE A 21 6.08 -3.15 -4.31
C ILE A 21 5.07 -3.13 -3.15
N GLY A 22 3.99 -3.92 -3.21
CA GLY A 22 3.02 -4.04 -2.11
C GLY A 22 3.63 -4.61 -0.83
N HIS A 23 4.53 -5.60 -0.93
CA HIS A 23 5.27 -6.12 0.22
C HIS A 23 6.25 -5.06 0.75
N CYS A 24 6.87 -4.26 -0.14
CA CYS A 24 7.75 -3.17 0.25
C CYS A 24 7.00 -2.13 1.09
N TYR A 25 5.76 -1.78 0.72
CA TYR A 25 5.01 -0.74 1.44
C TYR A 25 4.86 -1.06 2.92
N THR A 26 4.27 -2.21 3.25
CA THR A 26 4.08 -2.61 4.65
C THR A 26 5.40 -2.67 5.42
N THR A 27 6.44 -3.28 4.79
CA THR A 27 7.72 -3.49 5.47
C THR A 27 8.48 -2.17 5.66
N VAL A 28 8.49 -1.28 4.67
CA VAL A 28 9.14 0.03 4.78
C VAL A 28 8.40 0.94 5.76
N ALA A 29 7.06 0.86 5.84
CA ALA A 29 6.29 1.61 6.82
C ALA A 29 6.63 1.15 8.26
N CYS A 30 6.66 -0.17 8.51
CA CYS A 30 7.08 -0.71 9.81
C CYS A 30 8.52 -0.33 10.15
N ASP A 31 9.44 -0.44 9.17
CA ASP A 31 10.84 -0.06 9.35
C ASP A 31 11.00 1.41 9.73
N SER A 32 10.25 2.29 9.08
CA SER A 32 10.30 3.72 9.37
C SER A 32 9.81 4.04 10.79
N ILE A 33 8.75 3.39 11.25
CA ILE A 33 8.26 3.50 12.63
C ILE A 33 9.28 2.92 13.60
N ALA A 34 9.84 1.74 13.31
CA ALA A 34 10.85 1.10 14.15
C ALA A 34 12.09 1.98 14.33
N ARG A 35 12.61 2.57 13.23
CA ARG A 35 13.73 3.51 13.27
C ARG A 35 13.40 4.76 14.08
N TYR A 36 12.21 5.33 13.88
CA TYR A 36 11.76 6.49 14.62
C TYR A 36 11.68 6.22 16.12
N ARG A 37 11.12 5.07 16.54
CA ARG A 37 11.09 4.67 17.95
C ARG A 37 12.48 4.41 18.53
N ARG A 38 13.40 3.81 17.76
CA ARG A 38 14.80 3.68 18.19
C ARG A 38 15.48 5.03 18.37
N MET A 39 15.23 5.99 17.47
CA MET A 39 15.73 7.36 17.60
C MET A 39 15.18 8.03 18.86
N GLN A 40 13.93 7.78 19.25
CA GLN A 40 13.33 8.23 20.51
C GLN A 40 13.87 7.51 21.75
N GLY A 41 14.77 6.53 21.60
CA GLY A 41 15.38 5.78 22.69
C GLY A 41 14.63 4.55 23.17
N TYR A 42 13.59 4.09 22.46
CA TYR A 42 12.92 2.83 22.77
C TYR A 42 13.82 1.62 22.49
N ASP A 43 13.55 0.53 23.21
CA ASP A 43 14.05 -0.80 22.87
C ASP A 43 13.03 -1.46 21.93
N VAL A 44 13.38 -1.56 20.65
CA VAL A 44 12.45 -1.94 19.59
C VAL A 44 12.68 -3.37 19.16
N MET A 45 11.61 -4.16 19.12
CA MET A 45 11.53 -5.44 18.43
C MET A 45 10.72 -5.25 17.14
N PHE A 46 11.35 -5.40 15.99
CA PHE A 46 10.69 -5.38 14.68
C PHE A 46 10.71 -6.77 14.06
N LEU A 47 9.52 -7.39 13.95
CA LEU A 47 9.30 -8.72 13.40
C LEU A 47 8.75 -8.64 11.98
N THR A 48 9.34 -9.43 11.09
CA THR A 48 8.80 -9.78 9.76
C THR A 48 9.03 -11.26 9.48
N GLY A 49 8.52 -11.80 8.39
CA GLY A 49 8.73 -13.22 8.09
C GLY A 49 7.95 -13.74 6.90
N THR A 50 7.89 -15.06 6.79
CA THR A 50 7.17 -15.77 5.72
C THR A 50 6.25 -16.85 6.26
N ASP A 51 5.04 -16.90 5.67
CA ASP A 51 4.03 -17.94 5.86
C ASP A 51 4.21 -19.02 4.78
N GLU A 52 4.75 -20.18 5.15
CA GLU A 52 5.36 -21.12 4.22
C GLU A 52 4.56 -22.41 4.02
N HIS A 53 3.44 -22.60 4.73
CA HIS A 53 2.63 -23.79 4.64
C HIS A 53 1.43 -23.61 3.68
N GLY A 54 0.75 -24.71 3.35
CA GLY A 54 -0.49 -24.72 2.60
C GLY A 54 -0.43 -25.35 1.21
N LEU A 55 -1.61 -25.64 0.67
CA LEU A 55 -1.79 -26.36 -0.59
C LEU A 55 -1.11 -25.67 -1.78
N LYS A 56 -1.19 -24.35 -1.86
CA LYS A 56 -0.62 -23.59 -2.97
C LYS A 56 0.91 -23.70 -3.05
N ILE A 57 1.58 -23.76 -1.91
CA ILE A 57 3.05 -23.99 -1.85
C ILE A 57 3.35 -25.41 -2.31
N GLU A 58 2.60 -26.41 -1.84
CA GLU A 58 2.76 -27.80 -2.25
C GLU A 58 2.61 -27.95 -3.77
N GLN A 59 1.60 -27.30 -4.36
CA GLN A 59 1.36 -27.27 -5.81
C GLN A 59 2.51 -26.60 -6.58
N LYS A 60 2.97 -25.42 -6.10
CA LYS A 60 4.08 -24.69 -6.74
C LYS A 60 5.41 -25.46 -6.69
N ALA A 61 5.65 -26.16 -5.62
CA ALA A 61 6.82 -27.03 -5.49
C ALA A 61 6.73 -28.22 -6.47
N ALA A 62 5.56 -28.85 -6.56
CA ALA A 62 5.30 -29.94 -7.50
C ALA A 62 5.47 -29.49 -8.97
N GLU A 63 4.95 -28.31 -9.35
CA GLU A 63 5.14 -27.71 -10.67
C GLU A 63 6.62 -27.55 -11.02
N LYS A 64 7.49 -27.28 -10.03
CA LYS A 64 8.94 -27.14 -10.21
C LYS A 64 9.73 -28.43 -10.02
N GLY A 65 9.08 -29.53 -9.63
CA GLY A 65 9.74 -30.82 -9.39
C GLY A 65 10.66 -30.84 -8.16
N VAL A 66 10.39 -29.99 -7.14
CA VAL A 66 11.16 -29.88 -5.90
C VAL A 66 10.25 -30.12 -4.69
N THR A 67 10.84 -30.31 -3.51
CA THR A 67 10.07 -30.37 -2.26
C THR A 67 9.52 -29.00 -1.87
N PRO A 68 8.39 -28.90 -1.13
CA PRO A 68 7.89 -27.61 -0.63
C PRO A 68 8.94 -26.83 0.17
N LYS A 69 9.75 -27.52 0.99
CA LYS A 69 10.81 -26.87 1.78
C LYS A 69 11.89 -26.24 0.88
N GLU A 70 12.37 -26.97 -0.13
CA GLU A 70 13.34 -26.43 -1.10
C GLU A 70 12.76 -25.23 -1.86
N TYR A 71 11.48 -25.30 -2.24
CA TYR A 71 10.80 -24.21 -2.92
C TYR A 71 10.78 -22.95 -2.08
N VAL A 72 10.31 -23.02 -0.81
CA VAL A 72 10.23 -21.84 0.06
C VAL A 72 11.61 -21.32 0.45
N ASP A 73 12.61 -22.19 0.61
CA ASP A 73 13.99 -21.80 0.91
C ASP A 73 14.56 -20.88 -0.19
N GLU A 74 14.27 -21.17 -1.46
CA GLU A 74 14.71 -20.31 -2.57
C GLU A 74 13.94 -18.99 -2.61
N VAL A 75 12.61 -19.02 -2.42
CA VAL A 75 11.81 -17.79 -2.45
C VAL A 75 12.16 -16.88 -1.27
N VAL A 76 12.38 -17.40 -0.09
CA VAL A 76 12.79 -16.63 1.10
C VAL A 76 14.10 -15.87 0.87
N LYS A 77 15.05 -16.43 0.11
CA LYS A 77 16.29 -15.72 -0.25
C LYS A 77 15.99 -14.41 -1.00
N THR A 78 14.98 -14.41 -1.88
CA THR A 78 14.59 -13.21 -2.63
C THR A 78 13.95 -12.15 -1.73
N PHE A 79 13.13 -12.56 -0.75
CA PHE A 79 12.59 -11.64 0.27
C PHE A 79 13.72 -11.00 1.09
N LYS A 80 14.63 -11.82 1.64
CA LYS A 80 15.76 -11.31 2.44
C LYS A 80 16.68 -10.40 1.62
N LYS A 81 16.92 -10.73 0.33
CA LYS A 81 17.69 -9.89 -0.57
C LYS A 81 17.01 -8.53 -0.77
N LEU A 82 15.68 -8.52 -0.95
CA LEU A 82 14.93 -7.28 -1.11
C LEU A 82 14.96 -6.44 0.19
N TRP A 83 14.78 -7.07 1.36
CA TRP A 83 14.85 -6.35 2.64
C TRP A 83 16.24 -5.75 2.88
N SER A 84 17.30 -6.48 2.55
CA SER A 84 18.67 -5.95 2.60
C SER A 84 18.86 -4.78 1.65
N TYR A 85 18.35 -4.89 0.43
CA TYR A 85 18.43 -3.83 -0.58
C TYR A 85 17.68 -2.56 -0.15
N MET A 86 16.48 -2.72 0.42
CA MET A 86 15.66 -1.64 0.96
C MET A 86 16.13 -1.13 2.32
N ASN A 87 17.26 -1.63 2.84
CA ASN A 87 17.81 -1.28 4.14
C ASN A 87 16.80 -1.44 5.30
N ILE A 88 16.08 -2.58 5.31
CA ILE A 88 15.11 -2.90 6.36
C ILE A 88 15.82 -3.38 7.61
N SER A 89 15.53 -2.76 8.75
CA SER A 89 16.19 -2.96 10.04
C SER A 89 15.42 -3.90 10.99
N TYR A 90 14.83 -4.98 10.44
CA TYR A 90 14.15 -5.97 11.28
C TYR A 90 15.13 -6.65 12.27
N ASP A 91 14.63 -6.91 13.47
CA ASP A 91 15.39 -7.61 14.51
C ASP A 91 15.22 -9.13 14.37
N ARG A 92 14.05 -9.57 13.87
CA ARG A 92 13.74 -10.99 13.74
C ARG A 92 12.96 -11.28 12.45
N TYR A 93 13.38 -12.34 11.77
CA TYR A 93 12.71 -12.88 10.59
C TYR A 93 12.22 -14.29 10.92
N ILE A 94 10.91 -14.45 11.09
CA ILE A 94 10.29 -15.75 11.38
C ILE A 94 9.89 -16.47 10.10
N ARG A 95 10.05 -17.79 10.12
CA ARG A 95 9.52 -18.71 9.10
C ARG A 95 8.53 -19.65 9.79
N THR A 96 7.38 -19.89 9.22
CA THR A 96 6.44 -20.87 9.82
C THR A 96 6.97 -22.30 9.78
N THR A 97 8.03 -22.56 8.97
CA THR A 97 8.77 -23.82 8.95
C THR A 97 9.90 -23.92 9.98
N ASP A 98 10.11 -22.91 10.84
CA ASP A 98 11.07 -22.98 11.94
C ASP A 98 10.55 -23.93 13.04
N ASP A 99 11.41 -24.83 13.54
CA ASP A 99 11.04 -25.88 14.51
C ASP A 99 10.38 -25.31 15.77
N TYR A 100 10.90 -24.19 16.31
CA TYR A 100 10.36 -23.56 17.51
C TYR A 100 8.95 -22.98 17.27
N HIS A 101 8.66 -22.54 16.05
CA HIS A 101 7.33 -22.08 15.68
C HIS A 101 6.35 -23.24 15.58
N ILE A 102 6.76 -24.32 14.89
CA ILE A 102 5.98 -25.56 14.79
C ILE A 102 5.60 -26.08 16.18
N GLU A 103 6.58 -26.17 17.09
CA GLU A 103 6.36 -26.58 18.48
C GLU A 103 5.34 -25.70 19.20
N THR A 104 5.49 -24.37 19.08
CA THR A 104 4.57 -23.41 19.67
C THR A 104 3.14 -23.59 19.14
N VAL A 105 2.96 -23.70 17.82
CA VAL A 105 1.64 -23.87 17.20
C VAL A 105 0.97 -25.16 17.65
N GLN A 106 1.73 -26.25 17.72
CA GLN A 106 1.23 -27.53 18.24
C GLN A 106 0.74 -27.44 19.69
N LYS A 107 1.48 -26.73 20.54
CA LYS A 107 1.10 -26.48 21.94
C LYS A 107 -0.14 -25.59 22.03
N ILE A 108 -0.23 -24.53 21.20
CA ILE A 108 -1.40 -23.66 21.12
C ILE A 108 -2.64 -24.45 20.69
N PHE A 109 -2.55 -25.22 19.62
CA PHE A 109 -3.67 -26.03 19.12
C PHE A 109 -4.17 -27.02 20.16
N LYS A 110 -3.24 -27.71 20.84
CA LYS A 110 -3.55 -28.64 21.92
C LYS A 110 -4.21 -27.95 23.11
N ALA A 111 -3.70 -26.81 23.55
CA ALA A 111 -4.27 -26.03 24.66
C ALA A 111 -5.68 -25.54 24.35
N LEU A 112 -5.94 -25.07 23.14
CA LEU A 112 -7.28 -24.66 22.69
C LEU A 112 -8.25 -25.84 22.64
N TYR A 113 -7.77 -27.02 22.22
CA TYR A 113 -8.53 -28.25 22.24
C TYR A 113 -8.86 -28.69 23.67
N ASP A 114 -7.89 -28.73 24.57
CA ASP A 114 -8.08 -29.13 25.96
C ASP A 114 -9.02 -28.18 26.73
N LYS A 115 -9.01 -26.89 26.39
CA LYS A 115 -9.97 -25.90 26.93
C LYS A 115 -11.36 -26.00 26.29
N GLY A 116 -11.57 -26.88 25.31
CA GLY A 116 -12.85 -27.09 24.62
C GLY A 116 -13.23 -25.96 23.66
N TYR A 117 -12.30 -25.10 23.29
CA TYR A 117 -12.49 -24.10 22.23
C TYR A 117 -12.27 -24.68 20.83
N ILE A 118 -11.51 -25.78 20.70
CA ILE A 118 -11.41 -26.56 19.45
C ILE A 118 -12.17 -27.88 19.63
N TYR A 119 -12.95 -28.26 18.61
CA TYR A 119 -13.70 -29.51 18.57
C TYR A 119 -13.68 -30.11 17.17
N LYS A 120 -13.92 -31.43 17.06
CA LYS A 120 -13.94 -32.18 15.80
C LYS A 120 -15.34 -32.19 15.21
N GLY A 121 -15.47 -31.94 13.92
CA GLY A 121 -16.72 -31.92 13.18
C GLY A 121 -16.56 -32.26 11.71
N GLU A 122 -17.65 -32.21 10.94
CA GLU A 122 -17.62 -32.30 9.47
C GLU A 122 -17.85 -30.93 8.86
N TYR A 123 -17.02 -30.54 7.93
CA TYR A 123 -17.19 -29.34 7.13
C TYR A 123 -17.80 -29.70 5.75
N LYS A 124 -18.83 -28.94 5.38
CA LYS A 124 -19.38 -28.92 4.03
C LYS A 124 -19.49 -27.47 3.60
N GLY A 125 -18.75 -27.07 2.58
CA GLY A 125 -18.77 -25.68 2.13
C GLY A 125 -18.11 -25.48 0.79
N LYS A 126 -18.12 -24.24 0.35
CA LYS A 126 -17.48 -23.78 -0.89
C LYS A 126 -16.05 -23.35 -0.59
N TYR A 127 -15.07 -24.04 -1.16
CA TYR A 127 -13.66 -23.78 -0.94
C TYR A 127 -13.05 -23.00 -2.10
N CYS A 128 -12.40 -21.89 -1.77
CA CYS A 128 -11.60 -21.12 -2.71
C CYS A 128 -10.12 -21.51 -2.58
N THR A 129 -9.58 -22.23 -3.55
CA THR A 129 -8.18 -22.65 -3.55
C THR A 129 -7.20 -21.47 -3.58
N PRO A 130 -7.44 -20.39 -4.36
CA PRO A 130 -6.51 -19.25 -4.38
C PRO A 130 -6.43 -18.44 -3.08
N CYS A 131 -7.54 -18.36 -2.32
CA CYS A 131 -7.60 -17.64 -1.04
C CYS A 131 -7.41 -18.57 0.15
N GLU A 132 -7.36 -19.90 -0.09
CA GLU A 132 -7.32 -20.94 0.95
C GLU A 132 -8.43 -20.75 2.01
N SER A 133 -9.60 -20.28 1.58
CA SER A 133 -10.71 -19.92 2.44
C SER A 133 -11.97 -20.70 2.09
N PHE A 134 -12.68 -21.12 3.13
CA PHE A 134 -14.03 -21.65 2.97
C PHE A 134 -15.06 -20.53 3.12
N TRP A 135 -16.12 -20.68 2.37
CA TRP A 135 -17.25 -19.77 2.34
C TRP A 135 -18.56 -20.55 2.47
N THR A 136 -19.50 -20.02 3.20
CA THR A 136 -20.87 -20.49 3.14
C THR A 136 -21.52 -20.00 1.85
N GLU A 137 -22.61 -20.64 1.41
CA GLU A 137 -23.35 -20.18 0.21
C GLU A 137 -23.82 -18.72 0.33
N SER A 138 -24.15 -18.28 1.55
CA SER A 138 -24.58 -16.91 1.83
C SER A 138 -23.45 -15.87 1.81
N GLN A 139 -22.21 -16.30 1.86
CA GLN A 139 -21.03 -15.44 1.84
C GLN A 139 -20.39 -15.32 0.45
N LEU A 140 -20.82 -16.12 -0.52
CA LEU A 140 -20.36 -16.00 -1.90
C LEU A 140 -20.82 -14.67 -2.52
N ASP A 141 -20.10 -14.21 -3.52
CA ASP A 141 -20.53 -13.04 -4.28
C ASP A 141 -21.79 -13.33 -5.12
N GLU A 142 -22.33 -12.32 -5.79
CA GLU A 142 -23.54 -12.41 -6.60
C GLU A 142 -23.45 -13.43 -7.76
N ASN A 143 -22.23 -13.83 -8.15
CA ASN A 143 -21.96 -14.85 -9.17
C ASN A 143 -21.71 -16.24 -8.56
N GLY A 144 -21.82 -16.42 -7.25
CA GLY A 144 -21.52 -17.66 -6.56
C GLY A 144 -20.02 -17.96 -6.45
N CYS A 145 -19.18 -16.95 -6.61
CA CYS A 145 -17.72 -17.02 -6.53
C CYS A 145 -17.19 -16.54 -5.17
N CYS A 146 -15.91 -16.70 -4.95
CA CYS A 146 -15.22 -16.22 -3.75
C CYS A 146 -15.37 -14.68 -3.60
N PRO A 147 -15.86 -14.16 -2.48
CA PRO A 147 -16.08 -12.71 -2.31
C PRO A 147 -14.79 -11.89 -2.26
N GLU A 148 -13.64 -12.54 -2.06
CA GLU A 148 -12.34 -11.84 -1.98
C GLU A 148 -11.60 -11.78 -3.32
N CYS A 149 -11.63 -12.86 -4.10
CA CYS A 149 -10.87 -12.93 -5.36
C CYS A 149 -11.72 -13.16 -6.61
N HIS A 150 -13.06 -13.28 -6.46
CA HIS A 150 -14.05 -13.44 -7.51
C HIS A 150 -13.82 -14.67 -8.43
N ARG A 151 -13.10 -15.70 -7.92
CA ARG A 151 -12.86 -16.96 -8.65
C ARG A 151 -13.86 -18.03 -8.22
N GLU A 152 -14.07 -19.01 -9.10
CA GLU A 152 -14.91 -20.15 -8.81
C GLU A 152 -14.47 -20.89 -7.54
N VAL A 153 -15.47 -21.35 -6.77
CA VAL A 153 -15.28 -22.16 -5.57
C VAL A 153 -15.75 -23.59 -5.83
N THR A 154 -15.10 -24.56 -5.19
CA THR A 154 -15.46 -25.99 -5.31
C THR A 154 -16.17 -26.47 -4.06
N GLU A 155 -17.13 -27.41 -4.20
CA GLU A 155 -17.69 -28.09 -3.03
C GLU A 155 -16.64 -28.96 -2.37
N ALA A 156 -16.44 -28.77 -1.07
CA ALA A 156 -15.56 -29.62 -0.28
C ALA A 156 -16.33 -30.15 0.93
N LYS A 157 -16.17 -31.47 1.19
CA LYS A 157 -16.65 -32.15 2.38
C LYS A 157 -15.47 -32.83 3.05
N GLU A 158 -15.17 -32.43 4.28
CA GLU A 158 -13.98 -32.88 4.99
C GLU A 158 -14.26 -33.01 6.49
N GLU A 159 -13.70 -34.03 7.14
CA GLU A 159 -13.59 -34.07 8.59
C GLU A 159 -12.55 -33.02 9.00
N ALA A 160 -12.90 -32.17 9.94
CA ALA A 160 -12.01 -31.07 10.35
C ALA A 160 -12.20 -30.71 11.82
N TYR A 161 -11.22 -30.00 12.38
CA TYR A 161 -11.34 -29.33 13.66
C TYR A 161 -11.84 -27.90 13.46
N PHE A 162 -12.68 -27.44 14.40
CA PHE A 162 -13.30 -26.13 14.39
C PHE A 162 -12.94 -25.35 15.67
N PHE A 163 -12.60 -24.07 15.52
CA PHE A 163 -12.43 -23.16 16.63
C PHE A 163 -13.71 -22.36 16.87
N LYS A 164 -14.23 -22.41 18.10
CA LYS A 164 -15.45 -21.71 18.51
C LYS A 164 -15.24 -20.22 18.54
N MET A 165 -15.93 -19.47 17.67
CA MET A 165 -15.83 -18.02 17.58
C MET A 165 -16.90 -17.29 18.39
N SER A 166 -18.10 -17.86 18.50
CA SER A 166 -19.25 -17.24 19.17
C SER A 166 -19.01 -16.79 20.61
N PRO A 167 -18.20 -17.49 21.46
CA PRO A 167 -17.93 -17.01 22.83
C PRO A 167 -17.18 -15.68 22.91
N PHE A 168 -16.56 -15.25 21.84
CA PHE A 168 -15.72 -14.05 21.80
C PHE A 168 -16.41 -12.86 21.11
N ALA A 169 -17.56 -13.05 20.47
CA ALA A 169 -18.22 -12.06 19.63
C ALA A 169 -18.44 -10.70 20.32
N GLU A 170 -19.05 -10.69 21.53
CA GLU A 170 -19.31 -9.46 22.28
C GLU A 170 -18.01 -8.73 22.67
N ARG A 171 -16.99 -9.49 23.09
CA ARG A 171 -15.69 -8.91 23.48
C ARG A 171 -14.97 -8.31 22.28
N ILE A 172 -15.07 -8.94 21.12
CA ILE A 172 -14.48 -8.44 19.85
C ILE A 172 -15.25 -7.20 19.38
N GLU A 173 -16.59 -7.17 19.47
CA GLU A 173 -17.38 -6.00 19.12
C GLU A 173 -16.95 -4.79 19.97
N LYS A 174 -16.85 -4.95 21.30
CA LYS A 174 -16.37 -3.90 22.19
C LYS A 174 -14.94 -3.47 21.87
N LEU A 175 -14.03 -4.41 21.58
CA LEU A 175 -12.66 -4.10 21.16
C LEU A 175 -12.64 -3.19 19.93
N LEU A 176 -13.45 -3.49 18.92
CA LEU A 176 -13.49 -2.74 17.67
C LEU A 176 -14.20 -1.38 17.78
N THR A 177 -15.23 -1.28 18.60
CA THR A 177 -16.09 -0.08 18.68
C THR A 177 -15.71 0.89 19.79
N GLU A 178 -15.25 0.39 20.93
CA GLU A 178 -15.02 1.16 22.15
C GLU A 178 -13.55 1.52 22.38
N THR A 179 -12.61 0.94 21.62
CA THR A 179 -11.18 1.19 21.79
C THR A 179 -10.53 1.74 20.53
N ASP A 180 -9.25 2.12 20.62
CA ASP A 180 -8.41 2.55 19.50
C ASP A 180 -7.61 1.38 18.87
N TYR A 181 -8.04 0.14 19.11
CA TYR A 181 -7.36 -1.05 18.61
C TYR A 181 -7.22 -1.04 17.09
N LEU A 182 -8.32 -0.82 16.36
CA LEU A 182 -8.35 -0.83 14.90
C LEU A 182 -8.20 0.59 14.31
N GLN A 183 -7.22 0.75 13.44
CA GLN A 183 -6.96 2.01 12.74
C GLN A 183 -6.91 1.79 11.22
N PRO A 184 -7.68 2.55 10.41
CA PRO A 184 -8.61 3.59 10.81
C PRO A 184 -9.92 3.03 11.40
N LYS A 185 -10.53 3.75 12.32
CA LYS A 185 -11.78 3.36 13.00
C LYS A 185 -12.96 3.12 12.05
N THR A 186 -12.96 3.71 10.87
CA THR A 186 -14.00 3.52 9.84
C THR A 186 -14.15 2.05 9.43
N ARG A 187 -13.10 1.24 9.52
CA ARG A 187 -13.12 -0.19 9.23
C ARG A 187 -13.83 -1.03 10.28
N ALA A 188 -13.94 -0.54 11.52
CA ALA A 188 -14.65 -1.25 12.58
C ALA A 188 -16.13 -1.47 12.24
N THR A 189 -16.81 -0.46 11.71
CA THR A 189 -18.23 -0.55 11.31
C THR A 189 -18.44 -1.62 10.24
N GLU A 190 -17.54 -1.70 9.25
CA GLU A 190 -17.58 -2.72 8.20
C GLU A 190 -17.48 -4.13 8.80
N LEU A 191 -16.49 -4.38 9.66
CA LEU A 191 -16.30 -5.68 10.30
C LEU A 191 -17.46 -6.08 11.21
N VAL A 192 -17.99 -5.15 12.01
CA VAL A 192 -19.11 -5.41 12.90
C VAL A 192 -20.36 -5.75 12.11
N ASN A 193 -20.68 -4.99 11.06
CA ASN A 193 -21.91 -5.22 10.28
C ASN A 193 -21.83 -6.50 9.44
N ASN A 194 -20.67 -6.81 8.86
CA ASN A 194 -20.53 -7.91 7.92
C ASN A 194 -20.24 -9.25 8.61
N PHE A 195 -19.62 -9.26 9.79
CA PHE A 195 -19.17 -10.51 10.41
C PHE A 195 -19.71 -10.73 11.84
N ILE A 196 -19.82 -9.69 12.68
CA ILE A 196 -20.19 -9.88 14.09
C ILE A 196 -21.71 -9.90 14.26
N LYS A 197 -22.44 -8.92 13.70
CA LYS A 197 -23.91 -8.86 13.81
C LYS A 197 -24.65 -10.04 13.18
N PRO A 198 -24.22 -10.60 12.04
CA PRO A 198 -24.83 -11.81 11.51
C PRO A 198 -24.59 -13.06 12.37
N GLY A 199 -23.63 -12.99 13.30
CA GLY A 199 -23.13 -14.08 14.14
C GLY A 199 -21.80 -14.63 13.60
N LEU A 200 -20.82 -14.77 14.49
CA LEU A 200 -19.54 -15.36 14.13
C LEU A 200 -19.70 -16.87 13.99
N GLU A 201 -19.43 -17.38 12.80
CA GLU A 201 -19.36 -18.81 12.52
C GLU A 201 -18.04 -19.39 13.04
N ASP A 202 -18.08 -20.67 13.49
CA ASP A 202 -16.90 -21.36 13.97
C ASP A 202 -15.89 -21.56 12.84
N LEU A 203 -14.63 -21.27 13.09
CA LEU A 203 -13.56 -21.32 12.11
C LEU A 203 -13.05 -22.74 11.95
N CYS A 204 -13.04 -23.26 10.73
CA CYS A 204 -12.35 -24.52 10.41
C CYS A 204 -10.83 -24.31 10.55
N VAL A 205 -10.17 -25.14 11.37
CA VAL A 205 -8.76 -24.93 11.80
C VAL A 205 -7.86 -26.12 11.52
N SER A 206 -8.30 -27.09 10.72
CA SER A 206 -7.45 -28.19 10.24
C SER A 206 -7.83 -28.62 8.83
N ARG A 207 -6.92 -29.37 8.19
CA ARG A 207 -7.09 -29.96 6.86
C ARG A 207 -6.58 -31.39 6.83
N THR A 208 -7.18 -32.20 5.93
CA THR A 208 -6.71 -33.55 5.60
C THR A 208 -6.36 -33.67 4.11
N THR A 209 -6.70 -32.67 3.30
CA THR A 209 -6.59 -32.69 1.83
C THR A 209 -5.18 -32.43 1.30
N PHE A 210 -4.29 -31.89 2.13
CA PHE A 210 -2.87 -31.71 1.80
C PHE A 210 -2.00 -32.05 3.03
N LYS A 211 -0.68 -32.21 2.81
CA LYS A 211 0.27 -32.65 3.86
C LYS A 211 1.28 -31.58 4.26
N TRP A 212 1.47 -30.56 3.45
CA TRP A 212 2.42 -29.50 3.74
C TRP A 212 1.83 -28.49 4.73
N GLY A 213 1.99 -28.79 6.01
CA GLY A 213 1.49 -28.02 7.15
C GLY A 213 1.97 -28.60 8.46
N ILE A 214 1.64 -27.94 9.58
CA ILE A 214 2.01 -28.40 10.93
C ILE A 214 1.11 -29.56 11.35
N PRO A 215 1.63 -30.76 11.66
CA PRO A 215 0.82 -31.90 12.08
C PRO A 215 0.12 -31.64 13.43
N VAL A 216 -1.15 -32.06 13.54
CA VAL A 216 -1.86 -32.11 14.83
C VAL A 216 -1.31 -33.28 15.67
N THR A 217 -0.73 -32.98 16.84
CA THR A 217 0.04 -33.96 17.63
C THR A 217 -0.75 -35.16 18.12
N PHE A 218 -2.08 -35.07 18.22
CA PHE A 218 -2.97 -36.13 18.70
C PHE A 218 -3.87 -36.71 17.60
N ASP A 219 -3.72 -36.25 16.34
CA ASP A 219 -4.46 -36.76 15.17
C ASP A 219 -3.63 -36.52 13.90
N ASP A 220 -2.81 -37.48 13.54
CA ASP A 220 -1.81 -37.42 12.47
C ASP A 220 -2.39 -37.32 11.05
N LYS A 221 -3.73 -37.49 10.90
CA LYS A 221 -4.43 -37.27 9.65
C LYS A 221 -4.61 -35.78 9.31
N HIS A 222 -4.52 -34.93 10.33
CA HIS A 222 -4.79 -33.49 10.22
C HIS A 222 -3.51 -32.67 10.28
N VAL A 223 -3.45 -31.65 9.44
CA VAL A 223 -2.51 -30.53 9.59
C VAL A 223 -3.26 -29.30 10.07
N VAL A 224 -2.60 -28.47 10.86
CA VAL A 224 -3.17 -27.19 11.35
C VAL A 224 -3.43 -26.29 10.16
N TYR A 225 -4.59 -25.64 10.15
CA TYR A 225 -4.97 -24.70 9.11
C TYR A 225 -4.17 -23.39 9.24
N VAL A 226 -3.85 -22.83 8.10
CA VAL A 226 -2.90 -21.73 7.91
C VAL A 226 -3.08 -20.54 8.89
N TRP A 227 -4.30 -20.17 9.27
CA TRP A 227 -4.50 -18.98 10.11
C TRP A 227 -4.13 -19.17 11.59
N ILE A 228 -4.32 -20.37 12.18
CA ILE A 228 -3.77 -20.64 13.53
C ILE A 228 -2.24 -20.68 13.46
N ASP A 229 -1.69 -21.31 12.42
CA ASP A 229 -0.27 -21.33 12.14
C ASP A 229 0.27 -19.90 11.98
N ALA A 230 -0.20 -19.18 10.97
CA ALA A 230 0.28 -17.86 10.62
C ALA A 230 0.16 -16.84 11.77
N LEU A 231 -1.01 -16.75 12.45
CA LEU A 231 -1.21 -15.75 13.51
C LEU A 231 -0.37 -16.01 14.76
N SER A 232 -0.02 -17.25 15.03
CA SER A 232 0.83 -17.61 16.18
C SER A 232 2.28 -17.10 16.03
N ASN A 233 2.71 -16.68 14.84
CA ASN A 233 4.06 -16.16 14.60
C ASN A 233 4.42 -15.00 15.54
N TYR A 234 3.46 -14.12 15.83
CA TYR A 234 3.67 -12.90 16.61
C TYR A 234 4.13 -13.18 18.05
N ILE A 235 3.76 -14.32 18.61
CA ILE A 235 4.13 -14.72 19.96
C ILE A 235 5.21 -15.79 19.97
N SER A 236 5.21 -16.74 19.02
CA SER A 236 6.26 -17.76 18.93
C SER A 236 7.62 -17.14 18.68
N ALA A 237 7.70 -16.09 17.86
CA ALA A 237 8.92 -15.33 17.61
C ALA A 237 9.48 -14.64 18.85
N LEU A 238 8.72 -14.46 19.92
CA LEU A 238 9.18 -13.91 21.19
C LEU A 238 9.55 -14.98 22.23
N GLY A 239 9.33 -16.26 21.92
CA GLY A 239 9.62 -17.36 22.83
C GLY A 239 8.40 -17.88 23.62
N PHE A 240 7.17 -17.53 23.19
CA PHE A 240 5.99 -18.08 23.81
C PHE A 240 5.92 -19.59 23.67
N TRP A 241 6.01 -20.30 24.78
CA TRP A 241 6.02 -21.77 24.90
C TRP A 241 7.10 -22.50 24.06
N ASN A 242 8.20 -21.84 23.77
CA ASN A 242 9.41 -22.46 23.20
C ASN A 242 10.66 -21.94 23.91
N GLU A 243 11.78 -22.61 23.69
CA GLU A 243 13.07 -22.28 24.33
C GLU A 243 14.03 -21.49 23.42
N GLN A 244 13.59 -21.15 22.19
CA GLN A 244 14.43 -20.43 21.23
C GLN A 244 14.68 -18.98 21.66
N TYR A 245 13.68 -18.34 22.25
CA TYR A 245 13.73 -16.95 22.71
C TYR A 245 13.08 -16.81 24.09
N ASN A 246 13.36 -15.70 24.77
CA ASN A 246 12.82 -15.38 26.10
C ASN A 246 12.36 -13.92 26.19
N ASP A 247 11.89 -13.36 25.08
CA ASP A 247 11.54 -11.95 24.94
C ASP A 247 10.03 -11.68 25.13
N PHE A 248 9.22 -12.73 25.35
CA PHE A 248 7.77 -12.62 25.41
C PHE A 248 7.29 -11.64 26.48
N ASP A 249 7.72 -11.81 27.72
CA ASP A 249 7.29 -10.95 28.83
C ASP A 249 7.74 -9.49 28.69
N LYS A 250 8.80 -9.24 27.90
CA LYS A 250 9.33 -7.92 27.65
C LYS A 250 8.57 -7.17 26.57
N PHE A 251 8.24 -7.83 25.47
CA PHE A 251 7.71 -7.17 24.27
C PHE A 251 6.22 -7.41 24.04
N TRP A 252 5.62 -8.50 24.61
CA TRP A 252 4.19 -8.71 24.47
C TRP A 252 3.40 -7.92 25.53
N PRO A 253 2.27 -7.26 25.19
CA PRO A 253 1.59 -7.24 23.88
C PRO A 253 2.24 -6.29 22.87
N ALA A 254 2.09 -6.62 21.59
CA ALA A 254 2.59 -5.80 20.50
C ALA A 254 1.98 -4.38 20.54
N ASP A 255 2.82 -3.37 20.26
CA ASP A 255 2.37 -1.99 20.14
C ASP A 255 1.62 -1.76 18.82
N VAL A 256 2.13 -2.34 17.71
CA VAL A 256 1.52 -2.20 16.39
C VAL A 256 1.63 -3.51 15.60
N HIS A 257 0.50 -4.05 15.17
CA HIS A 257 0.43 -4.95 14.03
C HIS A 257 0.03 -4.15 12.80
N MET A 258 0.84 -4.14 11.75
CA MET A 258 0.51 -3.47 10.49
C MET A 258 0.16 -4.50 9.43
N VAL A 259 -1.01 -4.36 8.80
CA VAL A 259 -1.51 -5.31 7.79
C VAL A 259 -2.22 -4.60 6.65
N ALA A 260 -2.33 -5.26 5.51
CA ALA A 260 -3.19 -4.82 4.42
C ALA A 260 -4.65 -5.22 4.67
N LYS A 261 -5.60 -4.54 4.02
CA LYS A 261 -7.04 -4.72 4.25
C LYS A 261 -7.58 -6.12 3.93
N ASP A 262 -6.91 -6.87 3.05
CA ASP A 262 -7.27 -8.24 2.67
C ASP A 262 -7.16 -9.24 3.82
N ILE A 263 -6.23 -9.02 4.75
CA ILE A 263 -6.06 -9.87 5.94
C ILE A 263 -6.56 -9.22 7.23
N MET A 264 -7.20 -8.05 7.12
CA MET A 264 -7.73 -7.31 8.28
C MET A 264 -8.67 -8.15 9.14
N ARG A 265 -9.61 -8.88 8.53
CA ARG A 265 -10.58 -9.74 9.24
C ARG A 265 -9.90 -10.75 10.16
N PHE A 266 -8.84 -11.38 9.69
CA PHE A 266 -8.11 -12.39 10.46
C PHE A 266 -7.41 -11.78 11.68
N HIS A 267 -6.85 -10.59 11.55
CA HIS A 267 -6.16 -9.89 12.62
C HIS A 267 -7.09 -9.12 13.57
N ALA A 268 -8.25 -8.69 13.08
CA ALA A 268 -9.21 -7.94 13.90
C ALA A 268 -10.21 -8.84 14.65
N ILE A 269 -10.45 -10.06 14.16
CA ILE A 269 -11.47 -10.97 14.73
C ILE A 269 -10.82 -12.27 15.23
N ILE A 270 -10.11 -13.01 14.36
CA ILE A 270 -9.61 -14.35 14.69
C ILE A 270 -8.45 -14.27 15.68
N TRP A 271 -7.47 -13.40 15.43
CA TRP A 271 -6.34 -13.24 16.32
C TRP A 271 -6.73 -12.81 17.75
N PRO A 272 -7.57 -11.79 17.97
CA PRO A 272 -8.10 -11.49 19.29
C PRO A 272 -8.85 -12.65 19.94
N ALA A 273 -9.66 -13.41 19.18
CA ALA A 273 -10.35 -14.59 19.72
C ALA A 273 -9.37 -15.66 20.23
N MET A 274 -8.32 -15.95 19.45
CA MET A 274 -7.27 -16.90 19.85
C MET A 274 -6.56 -16.44 21.11
N LEU A 275 -6.16 -15.17 21.19
CA LEU A 275 -5.50 -14.60 22.38
C LEU A 275 -6.41 -14.62 23.61
N MET A 276 -7.68 -14.28 23.46
CA MET A 276 -8.68 -14.38 24.52
C MET A 276 -8.88 -15.81 25.01
N ALA A 277 -8.87 -16.80 24.11
CA ALA A 277 -8.96 -18.22 24.45
C ALA A 277 -7.70 -18.73 25.17
N LEU A 278 -6.55 -18.13 24.92
CA LEU A 278 -5.29 -18.41 25.60
C LEU A 278 -5.08 -17.60 26.88
N ASP A 279 -6.03 -16.72 27.24
CA ASP A 279 -5.93 -15.78 28.37
C ASP A 279 -4.73 -14.81 28.24
N LEU A 280 -4.38 -14.43 27.01
CA LEU A 280 -3.30 -13.50 26.72
C LEU A 280 -3.80 -12.07 26.49
N PRO A 281 -2.99 -11.05 26.83
CA PRO A 281 -3.31 -9.66 26.51
C PRO A 281 -3.34 -9.45 24.98
N LEU A 282 -4.18 -8.49 24.55
CA LEU A 282 -4.35 -8.16 23.14
C LEU A 282 -3.31 -7.13 22.69
N PRO A 283 -2.92 -7.12 21.40
CA PRO A 283 -2.10 -6.05 20.83
C PRO A 283 -2.77 -4.69 21.02
N LYS A 284 -1.97 -3.63 21.13
CA LYS A 284 -2.48 -2.28 21.39
C LYS A 284 -3.17 -1.69 20.15
N HIS A 285 -2.54 -1.83 18.98
CA HIS A 285 -3.06 -1.28 17.73
C HIS A 285 -2.92 -2.27 16.57
N LEU A 286 -3.96 -2.34 15.76
CA LEU A 286 -3.98 -2.96 14.44
C LEU A 286 -4.09 -1.84 13.39
N ALA A 287 -2.97 -1.52 12.73
CA ALA A 287 -2.90 -0.52 11.67
C ALA A 287 -3.16 -1.18 10.32
N VAL A 288 -4.22 -0.75 9.64
CA VAL A 288 -4.66 -1.35 8.38
C VAL A 288 -4.45 -0.36 7.24
N HIS A 289 -3.67 -0.76 6.23
CA HIS A 289 -3.52 0.00 5.00
C HIS A 289 -4.35 -0.58 3.86
N GLY A 290 -4.62 0.26 2.84
CA GLY A 290 -5.32 -0.14 1.62
C GLY A 290 -4.44 -0.94 0.66
N TRP A 291 -4.99 -1.29 -0.49
CA TRP A 291 -4.23 -1.91 -1.56
C TRP A 291 -3.42 -0.87 -2.33
N ILE A 292 -2.31 -1.34 -2.89
CA ILE A 292 -1.59 -0.63 -3.93
C ILE A 292 -2.06 -1.20 -5.26
N THR A 293 -2.63 -0.34 -6.08
CA THR A 293 -3.02 -0.65 -7.46
C THR A 293 -1.98 -0.07 -8.42
N PHE A 294 -1.86 -0.64 -9.60
CA PHE A 294 -1.05 -0.07 -10.67
C PHE A 294 -1.99 0.49 -11.73
N ASN A 295 -1.93 1.81 -11.97
CA ASN A 295 -2.85 2.51 -12.88
C ASN A 295 -4.33 2.18 -12.60
N GLY A 296 -4.71 2.09 -11.33
CA GLY A 296 -6.08 1.78 -10.89
C GLY A 296 -6.47 0.30 -10.93
N GLN A 297 -5.60 -0.59 -11.42
CA GLN A 297 -5.85 -2.04 -11.46
C GLN A 297 -5.08 -2.76 -10.35
N LYS A 298 -5.65 -3.86 -9.84
CA LYS A 298 -4.96 -4.72 -8.87
C LYS A 298 -3.67 -5.26 -9.51
N MET A 299 -2.55 -5.16 -8.79
CA MET A 299 -1.29 -5.74 -9.24
C MET A 299 -1.41 -7.26 -9.33
N SER A 300 -1.12 -7.82 -10.51
CA SER A 300 -1.14 -9.25 -10.77
C SER A 300 -0.01 -9.63 -11.72
N LYS A 301 0.67 -10.75 -11.42
CA LYS A 301 1.71 -11.29 -12.31
C LYS A 301 1.17 -11.68 -13.68
N SER A 302 -0.07 -12.18 -13.72
CA SER A 302 -0.74 -12.56 -14.97
C SER A 302 -1.08 -11.37 -15.86
N LEU A 303 -1.19 -10.17 -15.29
CA LEU A 303 -1.42 -8.93 -16.06
C LEU A 303 -0.11 -8.23 -16.47
N GLY A 304 1.05 -8.76 -16.09
CA GLY A 304 2.35 -8.14 -16.39
C GLY A 304 2.54 -6.74 -15.81
N ASN A 305 1.67 -6.31 -14.89
CA ASN A 305 1.65 -4.96 -14.31
C ASN A 305 2.36 -4.86 -12.96
N VAL A 306 3.12 -5.86 -12.56
CA VAL A 306 3.87 -5.87 -11.30
C VAL A 306 5.19 -5.14 -11.49
N VAL A 307 5.37 -4.04 -10.78
CA VAL A 307 6.64 -3.31 -10.77
C VAL A 307 7.65 -4.03 -9.89
N ASP A 308 8.80 -4.38 -10.45
CA ASP A 308 9.90 -4.99 -9.72
C ASP A 308 10.63 -3.93 -8.87
N PRO A 309 10.59 -4.01 -7.55
CA PRO A 309 11.24 -3.04 -6.68
C PRO A 309 12.77 -3.01 -6.81
N PHE A 310 13.41 -4.07 -7.29
CA PHE A 310 14.84 -4.06 -7.59
C PHE A 310 15.17 -3.16 -8.77
N ILE A 311 14.39 -3.26 -9.87
CA ILE A 311 14.58 -2.41 -11.04
C ILE A 311 14.43 -0.95 -10.68
N LEU A 312 13.38 -0.61 -9.94
CA LEU A 312 13.14 0.77 -9.51
C LEU A 312 14.27 1.27 -8.59
N GLY A 313 14.69 0.43 -7.65
CA GLY A 313 15.75 0.77 -6.72
C GLY A 313 17.11 0.96 -7.40
N GLU A 314 17.50 0.09 -8.34
CA GLU A 314 18.74 0.22 -9.12
C GLU A 314 18.78 1.52 -9.94
N ARG A 315 17.64 1.99 -10.43
CA ARG A 315 17.54 3.24 -11.22
C ARG A 315 17.52 4.51 -10.34
N TYR A 316 16.80 4.49 -9.23
CA TYR A 316 16.51 5.71 -8.45
C TYR A 316 17.11 5.68 -7.03
N GLY A 317 17.66 4.55 -6.62
CA GLY A 317 18.08 4.32 -5.25
C GLY A 317 16.94 3.88 -4.33
N ALA A 318 17.26 3.03 -3.35
CA ALA A 318 16.28 2.48 -2.41
C ALA A 318 15.53 3.59 -1.64
N ASP A 319 16.21 4.65 -1.22
CA ASP A 319 15.61 5.73 -0.44
C ASP A 319 14.58 6.55 -1.22
N ALA A 320 14.77 6.74 -2.53
CA ALA A 320 13.78 7.42 -3.37
C ALA A 320 12.48 6.60 -3.47
N ILE A 321 12.60 5.27 -3.56
CA ILE A 321 11.45 4.36 -3.57
C ILE A 321 10.77 4.33 -2.20
N ARG A 322 11.55 4.22 -1.11
CA ARG A 322 11.02 4.30 0.27
C ARG A 322 10.23 5.59 0.46
N TYR A 323 10.80 6.73 0.08
CA TYR A 323 10.13 8.03 0.17
C TYR A 323 8.82 8.07 -0.61
N HIS A 324 8.84 7.64 -1.89
CA HIS A 324 7.67 7.67 -2.74
C HIS A 324 6.51 6.85 -2.13
N ILE A 325 6.75 5.59 -1.78
CA ILE A 325 5.70 4.73 -1.23
C ILE A 325 5.16 5.23 0.11
N LEU A 326 5.99 5.81 0.97
CA LEU A 326 5.56 6.37 2.25
C LEU A 326 4.82 7.71 2.10
N ARG A 327 5.16 8.49 1.08
CA ARG A 327 4.60 9.82 0.84
C ARG A 327 3.25 9.77 0.14
N GLU A 328 3.10 8.89 -0.86
CA GLU A 328 1.89 8.77 -1.67
C GLU A 328 0.83 7.85 -1.05
N MET A 329 1.23 6.94 -0.19
CA MET A 329 0.34 5.92 0.34
C MET A 329 -0.15 6.29 1.74
N ALA A 330 -1.38 6.81 1.81
CA ALA A 330 -2.02 7.10 3.08
C ALA A 330 -2.51 5.81 3.76
N LEU A 331 -2.28 5.69 5.07
CA LEU A 331 -2.82 4.59 5.84
C LEU A 331 -4.37 4.60 5.77
N GLY A 332 -4.97 3.45 5.49
CA GLY A 332 -6.42 3.27 5.48
C GLY A 332 -7.11 3.49 4.12
N ALA A 333 -6.43 4.07 3.13
CA ALA A 333 -6.94 4.26 1.79
C ALA A 333 -6.22 3.39 0.76
N ASP A 334 -6.91 3.02 -0.32
CA ASP A 334 -6.26 2.43 -1.48
C ASP A 334 -5.43 3.49 -2.20
N SER A 335 -4.28 3.11 -2.71
CA SER A 335 -3.35 4.00 -3.38
C SER A 335 -3.02 3.47 -4.78
N SER A 336 -2.87 4.37 -5.74
CA SER A 336 -2.44 4.01 -7.09
C SER A 336 -0.96 4.32 -7.26
N PHE A 337 -0.19 3.31 -7.63
CA PHE A 337 1.19 3.49 -8.08
C PHE A 337 1.18 3.78 -9.59
N SER A 338 1.93 4.79 -10.00
CA SER A 338 2.31 4.96 -11.41
C SER A 338 3.77 5.42 -11.51
N ASN A 339 4.45 5.02 -12.57
CA ASN A 339 5.83 5.43 -12.81
C ASN A 339 5.94 6.95 -12.94
N GLU A 340 4.97 7.59 -13.59
CA GLU A 340 4.93 9.04 -13.77
C GLU A 340 4.78 9.78 -12.44
N ILE A 341 3.84 9.38 -11.58
CA ILE A 341 3.66 9.97 -10.24
C ILE A 341 4.96 9.82 -9.44
N MET A 342 5.60 8.65 -9.49
CA MET A 342 6.85 8.39 -8.78
C MET A 342 7.97 9.31 -9.25
N ILE A 343 8.22 9.39 -10.56
CA ILE A 343 9.29 10.22 -11.13
C ILE A 343 9.04 11.70 -10.85
N ASN A 344 7.79 12.17 -11.01
CA ASN A 344 7.43 13.54 -10.71
C ASN A 344 7.62 13.87 -9.23
N ARG A 345 7.29 12.93 -8.32
CA ARG A 345 7.51 13.12 -6.89
C ARG A 345 8.99 13.16 -6.52
N ILE A 346 9.81 12.27 -7.11
CA ILE A 346 11.26 12.31 -6.94
C ILE A 346 11.83 13.65 -7.43
N ASN A 347 11.40 14.11 -8.59
CA ASN A 347 11.87 15.39 -9.14
C ASN A 347 11.43 16.58 -8.29
N SER A 348 10.16 16.65 -7.88
CA SER A 348 9.62 17.81 -7.14
C SER A 348 10.21 17.90 -5.74
N ASP A 349 10.11 16.84 -4.96
CA ASP A 349 10.42 16.88 -3.54
C ASP A 349 11.91 16.59 -3.28
N LEU A 350 12.45 15.53 -3.90
CA LEU A 350 13.80 15.08 -3.60
C LEU A 350 14.85 15.86 -4.42
N ALA A 351 14.73 15.95 -5.73
CA ALA A 351 15.73 16.63 -6.56
C ALA A 351 15.64 18.15 -6.42
N ASN A 352 14.48 18.74 -6.73
CA ASN A 352 14.29 20.21 -6.72
C ASN A 352 14.05 20.76 -5.31
N GLY A 353 13.49 19.96 -4.39
CA GLY A 353 13.28 20.36 -2.99
C GLY A 353 14.55 20.19 -2.15
N LEU A 354 14.76 19.00 -1.61
CA LEU A 354 15.83 18.70 -0.66
C LEU A 354 17.22 18.74 -1.30
N GLY A 355 17.42 18.07 -2.43
CA GLY A 355 18.71 17.97 -3.12
C GLY A 355 19.23 19.34 -3.54
N ASN A 356 18.34 20.17 -4.11
CA ASN A 356 18.68 21.55 -4.49
C ASN A 356 19.02 22.42 -3.26
N LEU A 357 18.25 22.30 -2.17
CA LEU A 357 18.51 23.02 -0.92
C LEU A 357 19.91 22.71 -0.38
N VAL A 358 20.26 21.42 -0.26
CA VAL A 358 21.59 21.00 0.22
C VAL A 358 22.69 21.48 -0.71
N SER A 359 22.58 21.20 -2.02
CA SER A 359 23.62 21.55 -3.01
C SER A 359 23.87 23.06 -3.11
N ARG A 360 22.79 23.87 -3.15
CA ARG A 360 22.91 25.34 -3.18
C ARG A 360 23.55 25.89 -1.90
N THR A 361 23.14 25.40 -0.74
CA THR A 361 23.65 25.88 0.56
C THR A 361 25.13 25.56 0.68
N VAL A 362 25.55 24.31 0.47
CA VAL A 362 26.96 23.89 0.52
C VAL A 362 27.82 24.68 -0.49
N ALA A 363 27.33 24.82 -1.74
CA ALA A 363 28.05 25.57 -2.76
C ALA A 363 28.20 27.04 -2.44
N MET A 364 27.24 27.68 -1.76
CA MET A 364 27.34 29.07 -1.33
C MET A 364 28.32 29.24 -0.17
N VAL A 365 28.35 28.34 0.81
CA VAL A 365 29.35 28.35 1.89
C VAL A 365 30.75 28.20 1.32
N ASP A 366 30.96 27.24 0.42
CA ASP A 366 32.25 27.05 -0.24
C ASP A 366 32.66 28.28 -1.06
N LYS A 367 31.77 28.84 -1.88
CA LYS A 367 32.03 29.97 -2.75
C LYS A 367 32.38 31.27 -1.97
N TYR A 368 31.63 31.56 -0.92
CA TYR A 368 31.76 32.86 -0.24
C TYR A 368 32.68 32.83 0.98
N PHE A 369 32.92 31.64 1.57
CA PHE A 369 33.68 31.47 2.80
C PHE A 369 34.74 30.36 2.72
N GLY A 370 34.99 29.79 1.54
CA GLY A 370 36.03 28.76 1.38
C GLY A 370 35.69 27.43 2.13
N GLY A 371 34.45 27.18 2.35
CA GLY A 371 33.95 25.94 2.99
C GLY A 371 33.69 26.05 4.50
N THR A 372 34.18 27.08 5.18
CA THR A 372 34.02 27.26 6.64
C THR A 372 33.34 28.59 6.96
N LEU A 373 32.21 28.54 7.65
CA LEU A 373 31.49 29.73 8.06
C LEU A 373 32.26 30.49 9.17
N PRO A 374 32.35 31.84 9.12
CA PRO A 374 32.83 32.62 10.27
C PRO A 374 31.82 32.56 11.42
N ALA A 375 32.26 32.72 12.67
CA ALA A 375 31.37 32.74 13.84
C ALA A 375 30.57 34.04 13.98
N ASP A 376 30.96 35.11 13.30
CA ASP A 376 30.27 36.41 13.34
C ASP A 376 28.93 36.34 12.60
N ARG A 377 27.86 36.82 13.25
CA ARG A 377 26.46 36.70 12.79
C ARG A 377 25.71 38.03 12.93
N GLU A 378 24.91 38.35 11.93
CA GLU A 378 23.99 39.49 11.96
C GLU A 378 22.55 38.99 11.65
N ALA A 379 21.63 39.09 12.61
CA ALA A 379 20.22 38.71 12.42
C ALA A 379 19.53 39.67 11.43
N GLY A 380 18.48 39.16 10.79
CA GLY A 380 17.71 39.96 9.85
C GLY A 380 16.32 39.41 9.60
N ASP A 381 15.64 40.04 8.64
CA ASP A 381 14.29 39.63 8.26
C ASP A 381 14.21 38.17 7.82
N PHE A 382 13.05 37.53 8.06
CA PHE A 382 12.72 36.14 7.74
C PHE A 382 13.42 35.05 8.59
N ASP A 383 14.44 35.38 9.41
CA ASP A 383 15.19 34.43 10.23
C ASP A 383 14.28 33.77 11.27
N ALA A 384 13.52 34.58 12.02
CA ALA A 384 12.70 34.14 13.12
C ALA A 384 11.59 33.14 12.66
N GLU A 385 11.01 33.36 11.48
CA GLU A 385 9.99 32.48 10.91
C GLU A 385 10.59 31.10 10.56
N LEU A 386 11.73 31.07 9.86
CA LEU A 386 12.39 29.81 9.51
C LEU A 386 12.83 29.02 10.74
N ILE A 387 13.42 29.71 11.73
CA ILE A 387 13.90 29.10 12.99
C ILE A 387 12.70 28.48 13.74
N ALA A 388 11.61 29.23 13.91
CA ALA A 388 10.43 28.75 14.62
C ALA A 388 9.83 27.51 13.95
N GLU A 389 9.66 27.52 12.62
CA GLU A 389 9.14 26.36 11.88
C GLU A 389 10.04 25.13 12.00
N ALA A 390 11.37 25.32 12.00
CA ALA A 390 12.33 24.24 12.16
C ALA A 390 12.31 23.64 13.58
N GLU A 391 12.21 24.47 14.62
CA GLU A 391 12.14 24.01 16.03
C GLU A 391 10.83 23.27 16.35
N GLU A 392 9.71 23.71 15.79
CA GLU A 392 8.41 23.06 15.96
C GLU A 392 8.28 21.74 15.20
N LEU A 393 9.12 21.50 14.18
CA LEU A 393 8.97 20.40 13.25
C LEU A 393 8.95 19.04 13.94
N ARG A 394 9.87 18.79 14.88
CA ARG A 394 9.94 17.51 15.60
C ARG A 394 8.63 17.19 16.31
N ALA A 395 8.04 18.14 17.02
CA ALA A 395 6.78 17.93 17.74
C ALA A 395 5.63 17.60 16.80
N LYS A 396 5.56 18.23 15.62
CA LYS A 396 4.57 17.94 14.59
C LYS A 396 4.77 16.53 14.00
N VAL A 397 6.02 16.15 13.76
CA VAL A 397 6.36 14.79 13.28
C VAL A 397 6.01 13.74 14.35
N ASP A 398 6.29 13.99 15.63
CA ASP A 398 5.92 13.11 16.75
C ASP A 398 4.42 12.83 16.75
N GLU A 399 3.58 13.87 16.64
CA GLU A 399 2.13 13.74 16.65
C GLU A 399 1.62 12.82 15.52
N PHE A 400 2.16 12.93 14.30
CA PHE A 400 1.77 12.09 13.19
C PHE A 400 2.34 10.66 13.30
N MET A 401 3.58 10.51 13.76
CA MET A 401 4.20 9.20 13.95
C MET A 401 3.53 8.40 15.07
N ASP A 402 3.04 9.05 16.13
CA ASP A 402 2.26 8.41 17.19
C ASP A 402 0.92 7.85 16.67
N LYS A 403 0.37 8.47 15.63
CA LYS A 403 -0.88 8.04 14.95
C LYS A 403 -0.62 7.16 13.73
N THR A 404 0.62 6.73 13.49
CA THR A 404 1.03 5.96 12.28
C THR A 404 0.75 6.67 10.94
N GLN A 405 0.64 8.00 10.95
CA GLN A 405 0.35 8.84 9.77
C GLN A 405 1.64 9.31 9.10
N ILE A 406 2.42 8.37 8.56
CA ILE A 406 3.75 8.61 8.00
C ILE A 406 3.73 9.65 6.86
N ASN A 407 2.75 9.57 5.96
CA ASN A 407 2.61 10.50 4.85
C ASN A 407 2.43 11.96 5.31
N ASN A 408 1.72 12.18 6.42
CA ASN A 408 1.53 13.50 7.01
C ASN A 408 2.80 14.00 7.69
N ALA A 409 3.52 13.12 8.40
CA ALA A 409 4.82 13.45 8.97
C ALA A 409 5.81 13.92 7.88
N LEU A 410 5.90 13.18 6.76
CA LEU A 410 6.70 13.57 5.61
C LEU A 410 6.23 14.90 4.99
N ALA A 411 4.92 15.15 4.93
CA ALA A 411 4.39 16.41 4.42
C ALA A 411 4.84 17.61 5.27
N GLU A 412 4.82 17.50 6.60
CA GLU A 412 5.31 18.56 7.48
C GLU A 412 6.82 18.82 7.29
N ILE A 413 7.62 17.75 7.17
CA ILE A 413 9.06 17.90 6.91
C ILE A 413 9.30 18.66 5.61
N PHE A 414 8.59 18.31 4.52
CA PHE A 414 8.77 18.98 3.23
C PHE A 414 8.15 20.39 3.15
N LYS A 415 7.26 20.79 4.06
CA LYS A 415 6.88 22.19 4.25
C LYS A 415 8.08 23.02 4.71
N VAL A 416 8.86 22.53 5.67
CA VAL A 416 10.06 23.21 6.16
C VAL A 416 11.15 23.26 5.08
N VAL A 417 11.32 22.19 4.28
CA VAL A 417 12.20 22.20 3.09
C VAL A 417 11.79 23.31 2.11
N SER A 418 10.50 23.44 1.84
CA SER A 418 9.95 24.47 0.95
C SER A 418 10.14 25.87 1.54
N ARG A 419 9.94 26.05 2.86
CA ARG A 419 10.20 27.31 3.57
C ARG A 419 11.66 27.70 3.47
N ALA A 420 12.59 26.75 3.64
CA ALA A 420 14.03 27.01 3.51
C ALA A 420 14.44 27.44 2.10
N ASN A 421 13.87 26.80 1.06
CA ASN A 421 14.09 27.24 -0.33
C ASN A 421 13.55 28.66 -0.57
N LYS A 422 12.37 28.97 -0.06
CA LYS A 422 11.80 30.32 -0.13
C LYS A 422 12.67 31.34 0.61
N TYR A 423 13.22 30.99 1.78
CA TYR A 423 14.13 31.84 2.55
C TYR A 423 15.40 32.19 1.76
N ILE A 424 15.93 31.26 0.95
CA ILE A 424 17.05 31.58 0.03
C ILE A 424 16.66 32.69 -0.95
N ASP A 425 15.45 32.63 -1.51
CA ASP A 425 15.01 33.61 -2.49
C ASP A 425 14.70 34.98 -1.85
N GLU A 426 14.12 35.00 -0.65
CA GLU A 426 13.81 36.19 0.13
C GLU A 426 15.10 36.93 0.62
N THR A 427 16.08 36.19 1.08
CA THR A 427 17.34 36.76 1.61
C THR A 427 18.38 37.05 0.54
N ALA A 428 18.18 36.50 -0.68
CA ALA A 428 19.04 36.72 -1.84
C ALA A 428 20.55 36.65 -1.54
N PRO A 429 21.11 35.54 -1.03
CA PRO A 429 22.49 35.44 -0.55
C PRO A 429 23.53 35.78 -1.65
N TRP A 430 23.17 35.63 -2.93
CA TRP A 430 24.02 36.06 -4.06
C TRP A 430 24.15 37.59 -4.19
N VAL A 431 23.22 38.35 -3.59
CA VAL A 431 23.32 39.83 -3.49
C VAL A 431 24.18 40.18 -2.30
N LEU A 432 23.94 39.56 -1.13
CA LEU A 432 24.74 39.75 0.08
C LEU A 432 26.23 39.45 -0.16
N GLY A 433 26.53 38.41 -0.93
CA GLY A 433 27.89 37.98 -1.23
C GLY A 433 28.72 38.93 -2.12
N LYS A 434 28.12 40.01 -2.66
CA LYS A 434 28.80 41.05 -3.43
C LYS A 434 29.30 42.22 -2.55
N ASP A 435 28.85 42.30 -1.30
CA ASP A 435 29.13 43.39 -0.37
C ASP A 435 29.85 42.85 0.87
N GLU A 436 31.10 43.21 1.01
CA GLU A 436 31.94 42.82 2.16
C GLU A 436 31.33 43.23 3.51
N SER A 437 30.60 44.35 3.57
CA SER A 437 29.94 44.81 4.80
C SER A 437 28.74 43.93 5.20
N LYS A 438 28.26 43.07 4.31
CA LYS A 438 27.13 42.14 4.52
C LYS A 438 27.56 40.71 4.81
N LYS A 439 28.84 40.43 5.00
CA LYS A 439 29.35 39.08 5.23
C LYS A 439 28.77 38.43 6.49
N ALA A 440 28.62 39.15 7.60
CA ALA A 440 28.02 38.63 8.82
C ALA A 440 26.56 38.23 8.59
N ARG A 441 25.79 39.04 7.83
CA ARG A 441 24.42 38.71 7.43
C ARG A 441 24.36 37.48 6.53
N LEU A 442 25.24 37.40 5.53
CA LEU A 442 25.35 36.23 4.65
C LEU A 442 25.69 34.96 5.45
N ALA A 443 26.61 35.04 6.39
CA ALA A 443 26.96 33.91 7.25
C ALA A 443 25.78 33.46 8.10
N THR A 444 24.94 34.38 8.61
CA THR A 444 23.69 34.03 9.31
C THR A 444 22.74 33.29 8.41
N VAL A 445 22.48 33.79 7.19
CA VAL A 445 21.59 33.15 6.23
C VAL A 445 22.03 31.72 5.95
N LEU A 446 23.31 31.50 5.66
CA LEU A 446 23.84 30.18 5.34
C LEU A 446 23.82 29.23 6.56
N TYR A 447 24.13 29.77 7.75
CA TYR A 447 24.02 28.98 8.99
C TYR A 447 22.60 28.54 9.29
N ASN A 448 21.60 29.41 9.12
CA ASN A 448 20.20 29.08 9.30
C ASN A 448 19.73 27.98 8.33
N LEU A 449 20.23 28.01 7.09
CA LEU A 449 19.96 26.96 6.12
C LEU A 449 20.60 25.62 6.53
N LEU A 450 21.88 25.63 6.98
CA LEU A 450 22.56 24.42 7.45
C LEU A 450 21.86 23.79 8.65
N GLU A 451 21.45 24.61 9.64
CA GLU A 451 20.68 24.15 10.80
C GLU A 451 19.33 23.55 10.40
N THR A 452 18.61 24.20 9.48
CA THR A 452 17.36 23.67 8.96
C THR A 452 17.57 22.34 8.24
N ILE A 453 18.62 22.21 7.41
CA ILE A 453 18.98 20.95 6.73
C ILE A 453 19.33 19.88 7.77
N ARG A 454 20.07 20.20 8.84
CA ARG A 454 20.39 19.27 9.92
C ARG A 454 19.13 18.73 10.58
N ILE A 455 18.20 19.60 10.99
CA ILE A 455 16.94 19.19 11.62
C ILE A 455 16.12 18.29 10.68
N VAL A 456 15.89 18.76 9.46
CA VAL A 456 15.12 18.03 8.44
C VAL A 456 15.75 16.68 8.14
N SER A 457 17.06 16.60 7.89
CA SER A 457 17.75 15.36 7.55
C SER A 457 17.83 14.39 8.72
N THR A 458 17.90 14.88 9.96
CA THR A 458 17.81 14.05 11.17
C THR A 458 16.46 13.32 11.21
N LEU A 459 15.34 14.01 11.01
CA LEU A 459 14.03 13.39 10.99
C LEU A 459 13.83 12.48 9.77
N LEU A 460 14.32 12.89 8.59
CA LEU A 460 14.24 12.10 7.36
C LEU A 460 15.05 10.81 7.39
N SER A 461 16.05 10.68 8.26
CA SER A 461 16.87 9.46 8.35
C SER A 461 16.09 8.18 8.68
N ASN A 462 14.93 8.33 9.29
CA ASN A 462 14.02 7.22 9.58
C ASN A 462 13.33 6.69 8.31
N PHE A 463 13.20 7.51 7.30
CA PHE A 463 12.52 7.21 6.03
C PHE A 463 13.52 6.93 4.90
N MET A 464 14.65 7.64 4.90
CA MET A 464 15.72 7.58 3.90
C MET A 464 17.09 7.33 4.56
N PRO A 465 17.30 6.14 5.17
CA PRO A 465 18.45 5.88 6.03
C PRO A 465 19.79 5.83 5.32
N THR A 466 19.82 5.61 4.00
CA THR A 466 21.07 5.52 3.21
C THR A 466 21.55 6.88 2.74
N THR A 467 20.62 7.81 2.49
CA THR A 467 20.93 9.12 1.90
C THR A 467 21.28 10.17 2.96
N MET A 468 20.59 10.15 4.11
CA MET A 468 20.79 11.20 5.11
C MET A 468 22.21 11.25 5.70
N PRO A 469 22.94 10.16 5.90
CA PRO A 469 24.37 10.23 6.28
C PRO A 469 25.23 11.04 5.30
N LYS A 470 24.95 10.96 3.99
CA LYS A 470 25.65 11.75 2.98
C LYS A 470 25.32 13.26 3.10
N VAL A 471 24.09 13.59 3.52
CA VAL A 471 23.70 14.98 3.79
C VAL A 471 24.47 15.51 5.00
N TRP A 472 24.56 14.74 6.10
CA TRP A 472 25.27 15.12 7.31
C TRP A 472 26.75 15.37 7.05
N GLU A 473 27.39 14.49 6.27
CA GLU A 473 28.77 14.70 5.84
C GLU A 473 28.93 16.01 5.07
N GLN A 474 28.03 16.30 4.11
CA GLN A 474 28.11 17.52 3.31
C GLN A 474 27.92 18.79 4.13
N ILE A 475 27.05 18.80 5.13
CA ILE A 475 26.81 19.96 5.98
C ILE A 475 27.76 20.06 7.19
N GLY A 476 28.68 19.09 7.37
CA GLY A 476 29.62 19.06 8.46
C GLY A 476 29.02 18.75 9.83
N ALA A 477 27.87 18.04 9.88
CA ALA A 477 27.23 17.66 11.13
C ALA A 477 27.89 16.42 11.74
N ALA A 478 28.17 16.45 13.04
CA ALA A 478 28.66 15.31 13.80
C ALA A 478 27.51 14.42 14.31
N GLU A 479 27.81 13.19 14.73
CA GLU A 479 26.79 12.28 15.32
C GLU A 479 26.07 12.89 16.53
N SER A 480 26.78 13.69 17.34
CA SER A 480 26.20 14.42 18.48
C SER A 480 25.14 15.45 18.10
N ASP A 481 25.18 15.95 16.87
CA ASP A 481 24.33 17.05 16.40
C ASP A 481 23.00 16.54 15.83
N ILE A 482 22.96 15.27 15.42
CA ILE A 482 21.85 14.62 14.73
C ILE A 482 21.01 13.69 15.62
N THR A 483 20.97 13.98 16.93
CA THR A 483 20.16 13.21 17.89
C THR A 483 18.69 13.64 17.85
N TYR A 484 17.82 12.77 18.39
CA TYR A 484 16.40 13.09 18.51
C TYR A 484 16.15 14.39 19.30
N GLU A 485 16.87 14.57 20.41
CA GLU A 485 16.77 15.78 21.25
C GLU A 485 17.16 17.04 20.48
N ASN A 486 18.18 16.93 19.65
CA ASN A 486 18.71 18.04 18.87
C ASN A 486 17.88 18.35 17.61
N ALA A 487 17.06 17.41 17.13
CA ALA A 487 16.10 17.67 16.05
C ALA A 487 14.99 18.67 16.43
N GLY A 488 14.81 18.98 17.72
CA GLY A 488 13.89 20.02 18.22
C GLY A 488 14.58 21.30 18.69
N LYS A 489 15.87 21.50 18.35
CA LYS A 489 16.66 22.67 18.77
C LYS A 489 17.37 23.27 17.57
N PHE A 490 17.38 24.59 17.52
CA PHE A 490 18.15 25.36 16.54
C PHE A 490 19.48 25.82 17.14
N GLY A 491 20.51 26.04 16.30
CA GLY A 491 21.81 26.51 16.77
C GLY A 491 22.70 25.44 17.39
N VAL A 492 22.61 24.19 16.93
CA VAL A 492 23.38 23.05 17.44
C VAL A 492 24.73 22.89 16.70
N LEU A 493 24.75 23.15 15.38
CA LEU A 493 26.01 23.11 14.63
C LEU A 493 27.00 24.11 15.18
N PRO A 494 28.32 23.80 15.13
CA PRO A 494 29.35 24.78 15.50
C PRO A 494 29.20 26.13 14.75
N ALA A 495 29.48 27.22 15.43
CA ALA A 495 29.39 28.55 14.81
C ALA A 495 30.31 28.69 13.58
N ASP A 496 31.44 27.97 13.59
CA ASP A 496 32.44 27.88 12.53
C ASP A 496 32.37 26.58 11.75
N VAL A 497 31.16 26.09 11.51
CA VAL A 497 30.92 24.82 10.82
C VAL A 497 31.57 24.77 9.43
N THR A 498 32.21 23.65 9.12
CA THR A 498 32.86 23.40 7.83
C THR A 498 32.03 22.43 7.02
N VAL A 499 31.68 22.84 5.80
CA VAL A 499 30.93 22.01 4.85
C VAL A 499 31.87 21.29 3.89
N HIS A 500 31.39 20.17 3.33
CA HIS A 500 32.12 19.36 2.37
C HIS A 500 31.31 19.21 1.10
N ARG A 501 31.91 19.49 -0.07
CA ARG A 501 31.25 19.18 -1.34
C ARG A 501 31.16 17.68 -1.51
N GLY A 502 29.97 17.20 -1.85
CA GLY A 502 29.70 15.78 -2.15
C GLY A 502 28.99 15.59 -3.47
N GLU A 503 28.58 14.35 -3.72
CA GLU A 503 27.76 14.01 -4.87
C GLU A 503 26.36 14.63 -4.76
N ILE A 504 25.72 14.84 -5.93
CA ILE A 504 24.30 15.23 -5.98
C ILE A 504 23.48 14.11 -5.37
N ILE A 505 22.72 14.42 -4.32
CA ILE A 505 21.99 13.44 -3.50
C ILE A 505 20.87 12.77 -4.31
N PHE A 506 20.08 13.58 -5.03
CA PHE A 506 19.00 13.13 -5.92
C PHE A 506 19.13 13.84 -7.26
N PRO A 507 19.64 13.18 -8.30
CA PRO A 507 19.71 13.78 -9.62
C PRO A 507 18.30 13.94 -10.22
N ARG A 508 18.13 15.01 -11.01
CA ARG A 508 16.88 15.23 -11.73
C ARG A 508 16.72 14.19 -12.85
N ILE A 509 15.53 13.63 -12.98
CA ILE A 509 15.17 12.61 -13.95
C ILE A 509 14.43 13.27 -15.11
N ASP A 510 14.78 12.91 -16.34
CA ASP A 510 14.02 13.26 -17.54
C ASP A 510 12.77 12.36 -17.63
N VAL A 511 11.60 12.96 -17.41
CA VAL A 511 10.33 12.23 -17.22
C VAL A 511 9.97 11.42 -18.47
N ASP A 512 9.96 12.05 -19.63
CA ASP A 512 9.49 11.43 -20.87
C ASP A 512 10.36 10.26 -21.28
N LYS A 513 11.68 10.48 -21.25
CA LYS A 513 12.67 9.44 -21.57
C LYS A 513 12.58 8.27 -20.62
N GLU A 514 12.43 8.55 -19.31
CA GLU A 514 12.42 7.53 -18.29
C GLU A 514 11.14 6.67 -18.33
N ILE A 515 9.99 7.30 -18.60
CA ILE A 515 8.72 6.57 -18.78
C ILE A 515 8.82 5.64 -19.99
N GLU A 516 9.40 6.10 -21.10
CA GLU A 516 9.60 5.26 -22.28
C GLU A 516 10.48 4.04 -21.98
N GLU A 517 11.57 4.22 -21.21
CA GLU A 517 12.45 3.11 -20.82
C GLU A 517 11.76 2.13 -19.86
N LEU A 518 11.02 2.62 -18.85
CA LEU A 518 10.28 1.77 -17.93
C LEU A 518 9.19 0.97 -18.63
N ASN A 519 8.48 1.56 -19.57
CA ASN A 519 7.46 0.85 -20.36
C ASN A 519 8.07 -0.27 -21.21
N LYS A 520 9.27 -0.07 -21.76
CA LYS A 520 10.00 -1.15 -22.45
C LYS A 520 10.37 -2.30 -21.51
N ILE A 521 10.82 -2.00 -20.29
CA ILE A 521 11.18 -3.00 -19.28
C ILE A 521 9.95 -3.78 -18.82
N ILE A 522 8.85 -3.10 -18.53
CA ILE A 522 7.59 -3.73 -18.12
C ILE A 522 7.05 -4.61 -19.26
N GLY A 523 7.04 -4.13 -20.47
CA GLY A 523 6.63 -4.89 -21.65
C GLY A 523 7.53 -6.09 -21.97
N SER A 524 8.82 -6.04 -21.63
CA SER A 524 9.76 -7.17 -21.80
C SER A 524 9.67 -8.22 -20.69
N ASN A 525 9.19 -7.84 -19.51
CA ASN A 525 8.97 -8.74 -18.36
C ASN A 525 7.57 -9.40 -18.36
N ALA A 526 6.67 -8.92 -19.20
CA ALA A 526 5.48 -9.69 -19.51
C ALA A 526 5.97 -10.99 -20.18
N GLU A 527 5.86 -12.15 -19.49
CA GLU A 527 5.84 -13.42 -20.20
C GLU A 527 4.86 -13.21 -21.37
N PRO A 528 5.21 -13.63 -22.60
CA PRO A 528 4.26 -13.53 -23.68
C PRO A 528 3.02 -14.28 -23.15
N GLU A 529 2.00 -13.53 -22.76
CA GLU A 529 0.70 -14.14 -22.60
C GLU A 529 0.55 -15.00 -23.85
N LYS A 530 0.39 -16.32 -23.65
CA LYS A 530 -0.43 -17.03 -24.59
C LYS A 530 -1.74 -16.23 -24.55
N LYS A 531 -1.88 -15.28 -25.48
CA LYS A 531 -3.19 -14.75 -25.83
C LYS A 531 -4.04 -16.01 -25.93
N ALA A 532 -4.90 -16.22 -24.95
CA ALA A 532 -6.00 -17.09 -25.21
C ALA A 532 -6.51 -16.53 -26.54
N ASP A 533 -6.40 -17.32 -27.59
CA ASP A 533 -6.99 -17.00 -28.87
C ASP A 533 -8.48 -16.94 -28.57
N ASP A 534 -8.93 -15.73 -28.15
CA ASP A 534 -10.32 -15.48 -27.80
C ASP A 534 -11.17 -15.41 -29.08
N GLY A 535 -10.53 -15.63 -30.24
CA GLY A 535 -11.17 -15.63 -31.54
C GLY A 535 -11.72 -14.26 -31.95
N PHE A 536 -11.35 -13.17 -31.22
CA PHE A 536 -11.76 -11.83 -31.58
C PHE A 536 -10.89 -11.28 -32.71
N GLU A 537 -11.45 -11.23 -33.92
CA GLU A 537 -10.89 -10.49 -35.03
C GLU A 537 -11.48 -9.07 -35.02
N PRO A 538 -10.66 -8.03 -34.71
CA PRO A 538 -11.15 -6.66 -34.78
C PRO A 538 -11.56 -6.32 -36.21
N ALA A 539 -12.67 -5.62 -36.37
CA ALA A 539 -13.08 -5.10 -37.67
C ALA A 539 -11.93 -4.24 -38.28
N PRO A 540 -11.72 -4.30 -39.59
CA PRO A 540 -10.68 -3.49 -40.24
C PRO A 540 -10.94 -2.00 -39.94
N ILE A 541 -9.84 -1.24 -39.75
CA ILE A 541 -9.90 0.21 -39.59
C ILE A 541 -10.54 0.79 -40.85
N ALA A 542 -11.54 1.67 -40.65
CA ALA A 542 -12.18 2.39 -41.77
C ALA A 542 -11.21 3.36 -42.43
N ASP A 543 -11.60 3.90 -43.57
CA ASP A 543 -10.82 4.89 -44.33
C ASP A 543 -10.47 6.09 -43.46
N GLU A 544 -9.27 6.66 -43.68
CA GLU A 544 -8.80 7.84 -42.97
C GLU A 544 -9.77 9.03 -43.14
N ILE A 545 -10.06 9.72 -42.05
CA ILE A 545 -10.87 10.95 -42.04
C ILE A 545 -10.06 12.11 -41.46
N THR A 546 -10.45 13.33 -41.81
CA THR A 546 -9.85 14.54 -41.23
C THR A 546 -10.47 14.84 -39.84
N ILE A 547 -9.80 15.69 -39.06
CA ILE A 547 -10.35 16.18 -37.80
C ILE A 547 -11.68 16.96 -38.01
N ASP A 548 -11.83 17.62 -39.17
CA ASP A 548 -13.05 18.31 -39.55
C ASP A 548 -14.20 17.33 -39.86
N ASP A 549 -13.88 16.14 -40.35
CA ASP A 549 -14.87 15.10 -40.56
C ASP A 549 -15.32 14.49 -39.22
N PHE A 550 -14.39 14.25 -38.28
CA PHE A 550 -14.71 13.81 -36.94
C PHE A 550 -15.53 14.87 -36.17
N ALA A 551 -15.23 16.16 -36.34
CA ALA A 551 -15.96 17.26 -35.72
C ALA A 551 -17.44 17.34 -36.12
N LYS A 552 -17.85 16.67 -37.22
CA LYS A 552 -19.26 16.54 -37.62
C LYS A 552 -20.04 15.56 -36.77
N VAL A 553 -19.38 14.69 -36.01
CA VAL A 553 -20.01 13.77 -35.06
C VAL A 553 -20.10 14.44 -33.70
N ASP A 554 -21.31 14.53 -33.13
CA ASP A 554 -21.51 15.13 -31.80
C ASP A 554 -21.71 14.03 -30.76
N LEU A 555 -20.61 13.68 -30.06
CA LEU A 555 -20.61 12.71 -28.97
C LEU A 555 -20.87 13.41 -27.64
N ARG A 556 -21.84 12.91 -26.86
CA ARG A 556 -22.27 13.52 -25.58
C ARG A 556 -22.48 12.49 -24.49
N VAL A 557 -22.34 12.94 -23.24
CA VAL A 557 -22.72 12.18 -22.05
C VAL A 557 -24.21 12.40 -21.78
N ALA A 558 -24.97 11.31 -21.52
CA ALA A 558 -26.37 11.36 -21.17
C ALA A 558 -26.68 10.40 -20.01
N LEU A 559 -27.59 10.80 -19.12
CA LEU A 559 -28.09 9.97 -18.02
C LEU A 559 -29.31 9.17 -18.47
N VAL A 560 -29.31 7.87 -18.24
CA VAL A 560 -30.49 7.01 -18.48
C VAL A 560 -31.50 7.24 -17.35
N LYS A 561 -32.60 7.94 -17.66
CA LYS A 561 -33.69 8.19 -16.70
C LYS A 561 -34.68 7.05 -16.61
N ASP A 562 -34.94 6.38 -17.73
CA ASP A 562 -35.85 5.26 -17.83
C ASP A 562 -35.43 4.36 -18.99
N CYS A 563 -35.75 3.08 -18.89
CA CYS A 563 -35.46 2.08 -19.91
C CYS A 563 -36.53 1.00 -19.93
N GLU A 564 -37.04 0.66 -21.12
CA GLU A 564 -38.02 -0.43 -21.28
C GLU A 564 -37.75 -1.27 -22.51
N LYS A 565 -38.25 -2.52 -22.51
CA LYS A 565 -38.20 -3.41 -23.67
C LYS A 565 -39.19 -2.98 -24.74
N VAL A 566 -38.75 -2.91 -25.99
CA VAL A 566 -39.65 -2.64 -27.13
C VAL A 566 -40.58 -3.80 -27.39
N LYS A 567 -41.91 -3.62 -27.24
CA LYS A 567 -42.92 -4.69 -27.29
C LYS A 567 -42.89 -5.55 -28.56
N LYS A 568 -42.41 -5.04 -29.68
CA LYS A 568 -42.33 -5.73 -30.98
C LYS A 568 -40.95 -6.29 -31.30
N SER A 569 -40.00 -6.29 -30.36
CA SER A 569 -38.65 -6.78 -30.59
C SER A 569 -38.08 -7.44 -29.34
N LYS A 570 -37.41 -8.59 -29.52
CA LYS A 570 -36.65 -9.25 -28.44
C LYS A 570 -35.23 -8.70 -28.28
N LYS A 571 -34.80 -7.85 -29.21
CA LYS A 571 -33.40 -7.33 -29.27
C LYS A 571 -33.27 -5.86 -28.88
N LEU A 572 -34.39 -5.11 -28.75
CA LEU A 572 -34.36 -3.67 -28.59
C LEU A 572 -34.77 -3.21 -27.19
N LEU A 573 -33.97 -2.29 -26.63
CA LEU A 573 -34.33 -1.46 -25.48
C LEU A 573 -34.61 -0.04 -25.94
N CYS A 574 -35.65 0.58 -25.36
CA CYS A 574 -35.99 1.99 -25.53
C CYS A 574 -35.56 2.75 -24.27
N LEU A 575 -34.65 3.71 -24.42
CA LEU A 575 -34.06 4.48 -23.32
C LEU A 575 -34.55 5.91 -23.38
N GLN A 576 -34.97 6.45 -22.24
CA GLN A 576 -35.25 7.87 -22.04
C GLN A 576 -34.02 8.51 -21.38
N LEU A 577 -33.37 9.39 -22.10
CA LEU A 577 -32.09 9.98 -21.71
C LEU A 577 -32.23 11.44 -21.32
N ASP A 578 -31.53 11.85 -20.26
CA ASP A 578 -31.25 13.24 -20.00
C ASP A 578 -29.89 13.60 -20.63
N ASP A 579 -29.92 14.35 -21.68
CA ASP A 579 -28.76 14.79 -22.46
C ASP A 579 -28.35 16.24 -22.18
N GLY A 580 -28.98 16.89 -21.19
CA GLY A 580 -28.76 18.28 -20.85
C GLY A 580 -29.43 19.29 -21.81
N PHE A 581 -30.18 18.81 -22.84
CA PHE A 581 -30.85 19.63 -23.86
C PHE A 581 -32.35 19.39 -23.95
N GLY A 582 -32.98 18.93 -22.86
CA GLY A 582 -34.43 18.69 -22.80
C GLY A 582 -34.81 17.21 -22.87
N GLY A 583 -33.82 16.33 -22.97
CA GLY A 583 -33.98 14.88 -23.02
C GLY A 583 -34.24 14.32 -24.42
N ARG A 584 -33.94 13.03 -24.59
CA ARG A 584 -34.17 12.31 -25.86
C ARG A 584 -34.47 10.85 -25.64
N GLN A 585 -35.14 10.27 -26.63
CA GLN A 585 -35.40 8.85 -26.70
C GLN A 585 -34.39 8.18 -27.66
N VAL A 586 -33.75 7.10 -27.20
CA VAL A 586 -32.84 6.31 -28.03
C VAL A 586 -33.24 4.85 -27.95
N VAL A 587 -33.25 4.17 -29.10
CA VAL A 587 -33.52 2.75 -29.20
C VAL A 587 -32.24 2.03 -29.59
N SER A 588 -31.83 1.01 -28.81
CA SER A 588 -30.59 0.28 -29.02
C SER A 588 -30.79 -1.24 -29.01
N GLY A 589 -30.00 -1.94 -29.82
CA GLY A 589 -30.04 -3.40 -30.02
C GLY A 589 -29.38 -4.24 -28.91
N ILE A 590 -29.36 -3.76 -27.68
CA ILE A 590 -28.58 -4.33 -26.56
C ILE A 590 -29.42 -5.21 -25.59
N ALA A 591 -30.69 -5.49 -25.88
CA ALA A 591 -31.58 -6.25 -24.99
C ALA A 591 -31.18 -7.71 -24.79
N ALA A 592 -30.24 -8.24 -25.58
CA ALA A 592 -29.66 -9.57 -25.37
C ALA A 592 -28.67 -9.59 -24.18
N TRP A 593 -28.04 -8.48 -23.87
CA TRP A 593 -26.93 -8.39 -22.92
C TRP A 593 -27.25 -7.49 -21.72
N TYR A 594 -28.24 -6.56 -21.84
CA TYR A 594 -28.63 -5.64 -20.78
C TYR A 594 -30.12 -5.76 -20.47
N LYS A 595 -30.43 -5.74 -19.18
CA LYS A 595 -31.80 -5.52 -18.69
C LYS A 595 -32.02 -4.03 -18.47
N PRO A 596 -33.27 -3.55 -18.50
CA PRO A 596 -33.57 -2.14 -18.22
C PRO A 596 -32.97 -1.61 -16.92
N GLU A 597 -33.04 -2.40 -15.84
CA GLU A 597 -32.52 -2.10 -14.52
C GLU A 597 -31.00 -1.90 -14.49
N ASP A 598 -30.26 -2.52 -15.40
CA ASP A 598 -28.81 -2.43 -15.50
C ASP A 598 -28.34 -1.06 -16.02
N LEU A 599 -29.22 -0.33 -16.70
CA LEU A 599 -28.91 0.92 -17.39
C LEU A 599 -29.51 2.16 -16.69
N ILE A 600 -30.63 2.03 -16.01
CA ILE A 600 -31.30 3.15 -15.32
C ILE A 600 -30.35 3.73 -14.26
N GLY A 601 -30.23 5.05 -14.27
CA GLY A 601 -29.36 5.79 -13.34
C GLY A 601 -27.89 5.85 -13.77
N LYS A 602 -27.49 5.17 -14.84
CA LYS A 602 -26.12 5.24 -15.37
C LYS A 602 -25.98 6.32 -16.44
N LYS A 603 -24.78 6.90 -16.52
CA LYS A 603 -24.39 7.80 -17.60
C LYS A 603 -23.74 7.01 -18.73
N VAL A 604 -24.15 7.32 -19.96
CA VAL A 604 -23.72 6.64 -21.19
C VAL A 604 -23.19 7.64 -22.21
N VAL A 605 -22.37 7.19 -23.14
CA VAL A 605 -21.92 7.99 -24.28
C VAL A 605 -22.91 7.77 -25.44
N ILE A 606 -23.35 8.87 -26.06
CA ILE A 606 -24.27 8.85 -27.21
C ILE A 606 -23.74 9.65 -28.38
N VAL A 607 -24.09 9.24 -29.61
CA VAL A 607 -24.04 10.09 -30.78
C VAL A 607 -25.33 10.90 -30.84
N ALA A 608 -25.22 12.21 -30.62
CA ALA A 608 -26.37 13.09 -30.38
C ALA A 608 -26.98 13.70 -31.65
N ASN A 609 -26.25 13.77 -32.74
CA ASN A 609 -26.65 14.44 -33.97
C ASN A 609 -27.02 13.54 -35.14
N LEU A 610 -27.39 12.28 -34.84
CA LEU A 610 -27.94 11.37 -35.85
C LEU A 610 -29.36 11.80 -36.23
N LYS A 611 -29.73 11.61 -37.50
CA LYS A 611 -31.11 11.81 -37.94
C LYS A 611 -32.04 10.82 -37.23
N PRO A 612 -33.21 11.23 -36.75
CA PRO A 612 -34.17 10.32 -36.15
C PRO A 612 -34.57 9.18 -37.07
N VAL A 613 -34.68 7.98 -36.52
CA VAL A 613 -35.07 6.76 -37.25
C VAL A 613 -36.10 5.97 -36.43
N LYS A 614 -37.02 5.27 -37.11
CA LYS A 614 -38.00 4.41 -36.44
C LYS A 614 -37.53 2.95 -36.46
N LEU A 615 -37.31 2.36 -35.26
CA LEU A 615 -36.94 0.96 -35.07
C LEU A 615 -38.12 0.22 -34.44
N CYS A 616 -38.68 -0.77 -35.15
CA CYS A 616 -39.89 -1.51 -34.73
C CYS A 616 -41.05 -0.60 -34.31
N GLY A 617 -41.20 0.61 -34.95
CA GLY A 617 -42.29 1.55 -34.70
C GLY A 617 -41.99 2.56 -33.57
N VAL A 618 -40.86 2.45 -32.89
CA VAL A 618 -40.40 3.38 -31.86
C VAL A 618 -39.31 4.28 -32.43
N GLU A 619 -39.43 5.58 -32.22
CA GLU A 619 -38.49 6.58 -32.74
C GLU A 619 -37.20 6.59 -31.89
N SER A 620 -36.05 6.55 -32.56
CA SER A 620 -34.71 6.71 -31.95
C SER A 620 -34.09 8.03 -32.44
N ASN A 621 -33.73 8.90 -31.51
CA ASN A 621 -33.11 10.18 -31.79
C ASN A 621 -31.67 10.19 -31.27
N GLY A 622 -30.81 9.37 -31.88
CA GLY A 622 -29.41 9.18 -31.50
C GLY A 622 -29.06 7.70 -31.38
N MET A 623 -27.85 7.44 -30.95
CA MET A 623 -27.30 6.09 -30.77
C MET A 623 -26.45 6.03 -29.50
N ILE A 624 -26.59 4.98 -28.70
CA ILE A 624 -25.66 4.67 -27.62
C ILE A 624 -24.36 4.09 -28.20
N CYS A 625 -23.20 4.53 -27.72
CA CYS A 625 -21.94 3.94 -28.06
C CYS A 625 -21.73 2.62 -27.28
N ALA A 626 -21.42 1.56 -27.99
CA ALA A 626 -21.05 0.26 -27.44
C ALA A 626 -19.91 -0.33 -28.23
N ALA A 627 -19.07 -1.14 -27.60
CA ALA A 627 -17.97 -1.88 -28.22
C ALA A 627 -18.32 -3.37 -28.35
N ASP A 628 -17.80 -4.01 -29.36
CA ASP A 628 -17.92 -5.47 -29.53
C ASP A 628 -17.02 -6.18 -28.51
N THR A 629 -17.50 -7.27 -27.93
CA THR A 629 -16.74 -8.13 -27.03
C THR A 629 -16.29 -9.41 -27.75
N PRO A 630 -15.25 -10.13 -27.26
CA PRO A 630 -14.73 -11.34 -27.91
C PRO A 630 -15.77 -12.44 -28.13
N ASP A 631 -16.78 -12.54 -27.27
CA ASP A 631 -17.90 -13.49 -27.37
C ASP A 631 -19.04 -13.01 -28.28
N GLY A 632 -18.85 -11.91 -29.00
CA GLY A 632 -19.83 -11.32 -29.92
C GLY A 632 -20.97 -10.57 -29.22
N ALA A 633 -20.81 -10.22 -27.95
CA ALA A 633 -21.71 -9.34 -27.23
C ALA A 633 -21.41 -7.86 -27.47
N ALA A 634 -22.28 -6.98 -27.02
CA ALA A 634 -22.05 -5.53 -27.02
C ALA A 634 -21.87 -4.98 -25.62
N SER A 635 -20.79 -4.27 -25.36
CA SER A 635 -20.51 -3.57 -24.10
C SER A 635 -20.76 -2.08 -24.25
N VAL A 636 -21.72 -1.55 -23.48
CA VAL A 636 -22.05 -0.10 -23.49
C VAL A 636 -20.88 0.69 -22.88
N ILE A 637 -20.53 1.82 -23.50
CA ILE A 637 -19.46 2.70 -23.02
C ILE A 637 -19.99 3.63 -21.94
N PHE A 638 -19.47 3.48 -20.72
CA PHE A 638 -19.76 4.33 -19.57
C PHE A 638 -18.58 5.27 -19.29
N PRO A 639 -18.81 6.57 -18.96
CA PRO A 639 -17.74 7.41 -18.42
C PRO A 639 -17.24 6.86 -17.08
N ASP A 640 -15.94 6.90 -16.85
CA ASP A 640 -15.29 6.49 -15.58
C ASP A 640 -15.47 7.52 -14.46
N GLN A 641 -15.85 8.77 -14.81
CA GLN A 641 -16.09 9.86 -13.89
C GLN A 641 -17.53 10.36 -13.99
N ASP A 642 -18.00 11.00 -12.92
CA ASP A 642 -19.33 11.61 -12.88
C ASP A 642 -19.35 12.93 -13.67
N LEU A 643 -19.50 12.84 -14.99
CA LEU A 643 -19.57 13.99 -15.90
C LEU A 643 -20.98 14.58 -15.97
N PRO A 644 -21.14 15.90 -16.18
CA PRO A 644 -22.46 16.50 -16.37
C PRO A 644 -23.15 16.02 -17.65
N CYS A 645 -24.49 15.89 -17.62
CA CYS A 645 -25.26 15.59 -18.82
C CYS A 645 -25.03 16.68 -19.89
N GLY A 646 -24.86 16.28 -21.15
CA GLY A 646 -24.52 17.16 -22.25
C GLY A 646 -23.03 17.45 -22.43
N ALA A 647 -22.17 16.97 -21.54
CA ALA A 647 -20.73 17.10 -21.72
C ALA A 647 -20.29 16.51 -23.08
N LYS A 648 -19.55 17.31 -23.87
CA LYS A 648 -19.08 16.92 -25.20
C LYS A 648 -17.78 16.16 -25.10
N LEU A 649 -17.68 15.02 -25.80
CA LEU A 649 -16.43 14.29 -26.02
C LEU A 649 -15.65 14.96 -27.17
N ARG A 650 -14.34 15.00 -27.01
CA ARG A 650 -13.42 15.64 -27.96
C ARG A 650 -12.32 14.68 -28.36
#